data_d25d9c64f847f7f4139eb7d56173fc4b
#
_entry.id   d25d9c64f847f7f4139eb7d56173fc4b
#
_cell.length_a   1.000
_cell.length_b   1.000
_cell.length_c   1.000
_cell.angle_alpha   90.00
_cell.angle_beta   90.00
_cell.angle_gamma   90.00
#
_symmetry.space_group_name_H-M   'P 1'
#
loop_
_entity.id
_entity.type
_entity.pdbx_description
1 polymer ?
#
loop_
_entity_poly.entity_id
_entity_poly.type
_entity_poly.pdbx_seq_one_letter_code
_entity_poly.pdbx_strand_id
1 'polypeptide(L)'
;MKKIASVCPYCGAGCKLNLVVENNRIIRAEAAEGVTNQGTLCLKGFYGWDFLNDTRLLTPRLTQPMIRYHKGEAFTPVTWEEAIRYTAHRLSSIKAQHGPRSIMTTGSSRGTGNETNYVMQKFARAVLNTNNVDCCARVCHGPSVAGLQETLGNGAMSNSISDIENSKCLLVFGYNCADSHPIVARRVLKARENGAKIIVCDPRRIETARIADQHLQLKNGSNMALVNAFGYVLLEEELYDKSYVARFTEGLEAYRQTVKDYAPEKVEHLTGIPARDVRQAMRTFAAAPSATVMWGMGVTQFGQAVDVVKGLSSLALLTGNLGRPAVGVGPVRGQNNVQGACDMGVLPNMFPGYQDVTDPAVRQKFADAWGIDVDKMDDRVGTRITEVPHLALEGKVKAYYIMGEDPLQTEADLGLVRSGFEALDFVVVQDIFMTKTAEVADVLLPATSWGEHGGVFTCADRGFQRFGKAIEASGNVKRDWEIISLLATEMGYPMHYDSNQQIWDEMRELCPLFYGVTYEKMGEMGHVQWPCPTLDHPGTPYLYKDNQFDTPTGKGQLFAAPWRAPAETPDADFPLVLCTVREVGHYSCRSMTGNCAALQSLADEPGRVQMNPADAEKLGIAEGQLVWVRSRRGKVITRASISERINAGAVYMTYQWWIGACNELTQDNLDPISKTPETKYCAVQLEAIEDQRWAEDFAASAYQSMKSRLINAVNV
;
A
#
# COMPACT_ATOMS: atom_id res chain seq x y z
N MET A 1 -10.33 33.46 10.11
CA MET A 1 -10.36 32.01 9.77
C MET A 1 -10.42 31.84 8.26
N LYS A 2 -9.58 30.96 7.69
CA LYS A 2 -9.61 30.56 6.27
C LYS A 2 -9.98 29.09 6.19
N LYS A 3 -10.69 28.71 5.12
CA LYS A 3 -10.94 27.30 4.79
C LYS A 3 -10.12 26.93 3.56
N ILE A 4 -9.31 25.89 3.66
CA ILE A 4 -8.46 25.41 2.58
C ILE A 4 -8.94 24.02 2.17
N ALA A 5 -9.36 23.88 0.92
CA ALA A 5 -9.76 22.60 0.35
C ALA A 5 -8.54 21.68 0.27
N SER A 6 -8.70 20.45 0.72
CA SER A 6 -7.65 19.46 0.74
C SER A 6 -8.20 18.04 0.58
N VAL A 7 -7.30 17.06 0.58
CA VAL A 7 -7.60 15.63 0.53
C VAL A 7 -6.98 14.97 1.75
N CYS A 8 -7.70 14.06 2.39
CA CYS A 8 -7.21 13.32 3.56
C CYS A 8 -5.94 12.52 3.19
N PRO A 9 -4.85 12.60 3.97
CA PRO A 9 -3.55 12.00 3.62
C PRO A 9 -3.40 10.54 4.08
N TYR A 10 -4.48 9.86 4.47
CA TYR A 10 -4.37 8.55 5.10
C TYR A 10 -4.66 7.39 4.16
N CYS A 11 -5.91 7.10 3.87
CA CYS A 11 -6.23 5.94 3.05
C CYS A 11 -6.64 6.31 1.62
N GLY A 12 -6.67 5.31 0.74
CA GLY A 12 -6.99 5.45 -0.68
C GLY A 12 -8.44 5.84 -1.01
N ALA A 13 -9.28 6.11 -0.02
CA ALA A 13 -10.64 6.57 -0.24
C ALA A 13 -10.73 7.96 -0.88
N GLY A 14 -9.68 8.79 -0.78
CA GLY A 14 -9.64 10.10 -1.42
C GLY A 14 -10.68 11.09 -0.88
N CYS A 15 -10.89 11.11 0.44
CA CYS A 15 -11.88 11.97 1.07
C CYS A 15 -11.50 13.44 0.96
N LYS A 16 -12.39 14.28 0.40
CA LYS A 16 -12.27 15.74 0.42
C LYS A 16 -12.59 16.28 1.81
N LEU A 17 -11.80 17.24 2.25
CA LEU A 17 -11.98 17.96 3.52
C LEU A 17 -11.54 19.42 3.38
N ASN A 18 -12.00 20.24 4.31
CA ASN A 18 -11.52 21.61 4.49
C ASN A 18 -10.69 21.68 5.77
N LEU A 19 -9.48 22.19 5.67
CA LEU A 19 -8.67 22.58 6.82
C LEU A 19 -9.01 24.02 7.19
N VAL A 20 -9.50 24.21 8.41
CA VAL A 20 -9.83 25.54 8.93
C VAL A 20 -8.60 26.09 9.66
N VAL A 21 -8.11 27.21 9.17
CA VAL A 21 -6.83 27.79 9.61
C VAL A 21 -7.03 29.17 10.23
N GLU A 22 -6.38 29.42 11.34
CA GLU A 22 -6.28 30.71 12.00
C GLU A 22 -4.86 30.93 12.54
N ASN A 23 -4.28 32.09 12.28
CA ASN A 23 -2.92 32.45 12.73
C ASN A 23 -1.87 31.37 12.41
N ASN A 24 -1.86 30.86 11.18
CA ASN A 24 -0.97 29.80 10.71
C ASN A 24 -1.09 28.47 11.49
N ARG A 25 -2.24 28.19 12.11
CA ARG A 25 -2.53 26.93 12.80
C ARG A 25 -3.81 26.33 12.28
N ILE A 26 -3.83 25.05 12.11
CA ILE A 26 -5.06 24.32 11.80
C ILE A 26 -5.83 24.15 13.11
N ILE A 27 -7.08 24.58 13.13
CA ILE A 27 -7.93 24.51 14.33
C ILE A 27 -8.94 23.37 14.28
N ARG A 28 -9.28 22.90 13.08
CA ARG A 28 -10.12 21.71 12.84
C ARG A 28 -10.11 21.32 11.37
N ALA A 29 -10.55 20.10 11.10
CA ALA A 29 -10.94 19.65 9.77
C ALA A 29 -12.47 19.56 9.69
N GLU A 30 -13.03 19.93 8.56
CA GLU A 30 -14.45 19.82 8.24
C GLU A 30 -14.62 18.90 7.02
N ALA A 31 -15.66 18.04 7.03
CA ALA A 31 -15.98 17.25 5.86
C ALA A 31 -16.37 18.15 4.69
N ALA A 32 -15.90 17.82 3.49
CA ALA A 32 -16.28 18.51 2.25
C ALA A 32 -17.02 17.57 1.31
N GLU A 33 -17.82 18.12 0.41
CA GLU A 33 -18.60 17.38 -0.59
C GLU A 33 -17.72 16.83 -1.71
N GLY A 34 -16.97 15.75 -1.39
CA GLY A 34 -16.18 15.01 -2.37
C GLY A 34 -16.96 13.87 -3.01
N VAL A 35 -16.58 13.48 -4.23
CA VAL A 35 -17.22 12.38 -4.97
C VAL A 35 -17.22 11.08 -4.18
N THR A 36 -16.11 10.76 -3.51
CA THR A 36 -15.96 9.51 -2.78
C THR A 36 -16.59 9.53 -1.39
N ASN A 37 -16.53 10.65 -0.68
CA ASN A 37 -16.91 10.75 0.72
C ASN A 37 -18.24 11.44 1.01
N GLN A 38 -18.83 12.18 0.05
CA GLN A 38 -20.17 12.79 0.16
C GLN A 38 -20.40 13.45 1.54
N GLY A 39 -19.59 14.45 1.86
CA GLY A 39 -19.73 15.22 3.10
C GLY A 39 -19.44 14.45 4.39
N THR A 40 -18.70 13.33 4.35
CA THR A 40 -18.37 12.55 5.53
C THR A 40 -16.88 12.25 5.67
N LEU A 41 -16.41 12.13 6.90
CA LEU A 41 -15.04 11.73 7.24
C LEU A 41 -15.06 10.65 8.32
N CYS A 42 -14.02 9.85 8.38
CA CYS A 42 -13.75 8.99 9.52
C CYS A 42 -12.89 9.75 10.57
N LEU A 43 -12.65 9.10 11.70
CA LEU A 43 -11.87 9.70 12.80
C LEU A 43 -10.49 10.25 12.35
N LYS A 44 -9.81 9.58 11.42
CA LYS A 44 -8.52 10.06 10.89
C LYS A 44 -8.65 11.33 10.05
N GLY A 45 -9.72 11.46 9.29
CA GLY A 45 -10.01 12.69 8.55
C GLY A 45 -10.32 13.87 9.46
N PHE A 46 -11.07 13.63 10.54
CA PHE A 46 -11.43 14.70 11.49
C PHE A 46 -10.26 15.13 12.39
N TYR A 47 -9.39 14.20 12.82
CA TYR A 47 -8.40 14.46 13.86
C TYR A 47 -6.95 14.25 13.41
N GLY A 48 -6.71 13.68 12.25
CA GLY A 48 -5.38 13.29 11.79
C GLY A 48 -4.51 14.41 11.22
N TRP A 49 -4.86 15.67 11.45
CA TRP A 49 -4.12 16.86 11.05
C TRP A 49 -3.31 17.47 12.21
N ASP A 50 -3.58 17.09 13.45
CA ASP A 50 -3.08 17.74 14.66
C ASP A 50 -1.54 17.68 14.77
N PHE A 51 -0.91 16.67 14.19
CA PHE A 51 0.55 16.56 14.14
C PHE A 51 1.23 17.75 13.44
N LEU A 52 0.51 18.55 12.66
CA LEU A 52 1.03 19.76 12.00
C LEU A 52 1.16 20.95 12.96
N ASN A 53 0.49 20.90 14.10
CA ASN A 53 0.47 21.99 15.08
C ASN A 53 1.56 21.89 16.19
N ASP A 54 2.62 21.13 15.93
CA ASP A 54 3.67 20.83 16.90
C ASP A 54 3.20 19.92 18.04
N THR A 55 3.25 18.65 17.78
CA THR A 55 3.11 17.64 18.79
C THR A 55 4.42 16.86 18.87
N ARG A 56 4.87 16.45 20.02
CA ARG A 56 6.05 15.62 20.23
C ARG A 56 5.63 14.31 20.89
N LEU A 57 4.44 13.84 20.54
CA LEU A 57 3.85 12.68 21.21
C LEU A 57 4.62 11.40 20.93
N LEU A 58 4.91 11.11 19.66
CA LEU A 58 5.66 9.94 19.26
C LEU A 58 7.14 10.28 19.01
N THR A 59 7.42 11.09 17.97
CA THR A 59 8.76 11.53 17.59
C THR A 59 8.77 12.99 17.15
N PRO A 60 9.92 13.68 17.24
CA PRO A 60 10.01 15.07 16.81
C PRO A 60 9.98 15.21 15.30
N ARG A 61 9.50 16.37 14.83
CA ARG A 61 9.68 16.82 13.46
C ARG A 61 11.15 17.05 13.15
N LEU A 62 11.57 16.67 11.96
CA LEU A 62 12.83 17.09 11.37
C LEU A 62 12.70 18.55 10.93
N THR A 63 13.56 19.43 11.39
CA THR A 63 13.45 20.89 11.16
C THR A 63 14.67 21.49 10.47
N GLN A 64 15.75 20.74 10.31
CA GLN A 64 16.97 21.15 9.63
C GLN A 64 17.72 19.94 9.08
N PRO A 65 18.51 20.09 8.00
CA PRO A 65 19.34 19.02 7.48
C PRO A 65 20.38 18.57 8.48
N MET A 66 20.69 17.28 8.50
CA MET A 66 21.69 16.70 9.39
C MET A 66 22.53 15.68 8.66
N ILE A 67 23.80 15.57 9.00
CA ILE A 67 24.74 14.58 8.48
C ILE A 67 25.35 13.79 9.62
N ARG A 68 25.49 12.50 9.44
CA ARG A 68 26.33 11.60 10.22
C ARG A 68 27.51 11.21 9.34
N TYR A 69 28.69 11.71 9.64
CA TYR A 69 29.86 11.48 8.78
C TYR A 69 30.40 10.07 8.88
N HIS A 70 30.25 9.41 10.04
CA HIS A 70 30.61 8.01 10.24
C HIS A 70 29.48 7.26 10.96
N LYS A 71 29.23 6.02 10.52
CA LYS A 71 28.19 5.17 11.14
C LYS A 71 28.42 5.04 12.65
N GLY A 72 27.35 5.19 13.43
CA GLY A 72 27.39 5.13 14.89
C GLY A 72 27.68 6.47 15.61
N GLU A 73 28.07 7.50 14.89
CA GLU A 73 28.22 8.85 15.47
C GLU A 73 26.86 9.56 15.62
N ALA A 74 26.85 10.67 16.36
CA ALA A 74 25.71 11.57 16.43
C ALA A 74 25.51 12.32 15.11
N PHE A 75 24.29 12.77 14.84
CA PHE A 75 24.00 13.67 13.73
C PHE A 75 24.57 15.07 14.02
N THR A 76 25.08 15.70 12.99
CA THR A 76 25.53 17.09 13.01
C THR A 76 24.58 17.93 12.17
N PRO A 77 23.94 18.97 12.73
CA PRO A 77 23.16 19.93 11.96
C PRO A 77 24.05 20.66 10.93
N VAL A 78 23.56 20.79 9.71
CA VAL A 78 24.31 21.42 8.60
C VAL A 78 23.41 22.35 7.80
N THR A 79 24.01 23.14 6.91
CA THR A 79 23.24 23.92 5.93
C THR A 79 22.67 23.04 4.82
N TRP A 80 21.64 23.53 4.14
CA TRP A 80 21.13 22.85 2.93
C TRP A 80 22.21 22.69 1.86
N GLU A 81 23.05 23.69 1.65
CA GLU A 81 24.13 23.63 0.67
C GLU A 81 25.12 22.49 1.00
N GLU A 82 25.50 22.36 2.26
CA GLU A 82 26.39 21.28 2.71
C GLU A 82 25.72 19.90 2.58
N ALA A 83 24.47 19.77 3.01
CA ALA A 83 23.72 18.51 2.92
C ALA A 83 23.58 18.03 1.46
N ILE A 84 23.20 18.93 0.55
CA ILE A 84 23.04 18.62 -0.87
C ILE A 84 24.38 18.25 -1.50
N ARG A 85 25.43 19.04 -1.26
CA ARG A 85 26.77 18.77 -1.79
C ARG A 85 27.34 17.45 -1.30
N TYR A 86 27.22 17.17 0.00
CA TYR A 86 27.67 15.91 0.60
C TYR A 86 26.94 14.71 0.00
N THR A 87 25.60 14.79 -0.07
CA THR A 87 24.76 13.73 -0.62
C THR A 87 25.08 13.47 -2.09
N ALA A 88 25.18 14.53 -2.91
CA ALA A 88 25.53 14.46 -4.33
C ALA A 88 26.89 13.80 -4.54
N HIS A 89 27.90 14.22 -3.76
CA HIS A 89 29.24 13.65 -3.83
C HIS A 89 29.25 12.15 -3.49
N ARG A 90 28.58 11.74 -2.41
CA ARG A 90 28.52 10.34 -1.98
C ARG A 90 27.80 9.45 -3.02
N LEU A 91 26.64 9.88 -3.52
CA LEU A 91 25.90 9.15 -4.57
C LEU A 91 26.70 9.06 -5.87
N SER A 92 27.34 10.16 -6.30
CA SER A 92 28.19 10.17 -7.49
C SER A 92 29.40 9.24 -7.36
N SER A 93 30.04 9.22 -6.20
CA SER A 93 31.17 8.33 -5.92
C SER A 93 30.77 6.85 -5.95
N ILE A 94 29.66 6.50 -5.30
CA ILE A 94 29.12 5.13 -5.30
C ILE A 94 28.73 4.71 -6.73
N LYS A 95 28.05 5.59 -7.48
CA LYS A 95 27.72 5.34 -8.88
C LYS A 95 28.94 5.09 -9.75
N ALA A 96 29.99 5.89 -9.57
CA ALA A 96 31.24 5.76 -10.33
C ALA A 96 31.99 4.46 -9.99
N GLN A 97 32.00 4.03 -8.73
CA GLN A 97 32.74 2.86 -8.26
C GLN A 97 32.00 1.54 -8.50
N HIS A 98 30.69 1.52 -8.34
CA HIS A 98 29.87 0.30 -8.31
C HIS A 98 28.80 0.25 -9.41
N GLY A 99 28.69 1.30 -10.23
CA GLY A 99 27.69 1.44 -11.29
C GLY A 99 26.35 1.95 -10.82
N PRO A 100 25.49 2.38 -11.75
CA PRO A 100 24.20 3.04 -11.45
C PRO A 100 23.23 2.12 -10.68
N ARG A 101 23.24 0.82 -10.92
CA ARG A 101 22.33 -0.14 -10.27
C ARG A 101 22.69 -0.46 -8.81
N SER A 102 23.82 0.06 -8.31
CA SER A 102 24.19 -0.04 -6.89
C SER A 102 23.43 0.95 -5.99
N ILE A 103 22.62 1.82 -6.58
CA ILE A 103 21.80 2.82 -5.86
C ILE A 103 20.32 2.45 -6.00
N MET A 104 19.62 2.42 -4.87
CA MET A 104 18.17 2.28 -4.80
C MET A 104 17.52 3.58 -4.33
N THR A 105 16.35 3.90 -4.87
CA THR A 105 15.54 5.05 -4.46
C THR A 105 14.10 4.64 -4.18
N THR A 106 13.41 5.35 -3.30
CA THR A 106 11.96 5.20 -3.13
C THR A 106 11.22 6.49 -3.41
N GLY A 107 10.03 6.35 -4.03
CA GLY A 107 9.01 7.37 -3.89
C GLY A 107 8.14 7.11 -2.67
N SER A 108 7.18 8.00 -2.44
CA SER A 108 6.27 7.88 -1.31
C SER A 108 4.81 7.74 -1.76
N SER A 109 4.12 6.82 -1.13
CA SER A 109 2.69 6.59 -1.36
C SER A 109 1.78 7.41 -0.45
N ARG A 110 2.32 8.42 0.22
CA ARG A 110 1.62 9.24 1.22
C ARG A 110 1.56 10.71 0.84
N GLY A 111 1.75 11.59 1.79
CA GLY A 111 1.54 13.03 1.71
C GLY A 111 2.46 13.84 0.82
N THR A 112 3.40 13.24 0.10
CA THR A 112 4.38 13.94 -0.75
C THR A 112 3.79 14.47 -2.08
N GLY A 113 2.73 13.83 -2.59
CA GLY A 113 2.10 14.20 -3.86
C GLY A 113 2.67 13.52 -5.09
N ASN A 114 1.90 13.59 -6.18
CA ASN A 114 2.26 12.98 -7.46
C ASN A 114 3.45 13.66 -8.11
N GLU A 115 3.52 14.98 -8.03
CA GLU A 115 4.59 15.79 -8.60
C GLU A 115 5.95 15.38 -8.03
N THR A 116 6.01 15.16 -6.72
CA THR A 116 7.23 14.66 -6.07
C THR A 116 7.60 13.26 -6.55
N ASN A 117 6.64 12.36 -6.67
CA ASN A 117 6.87 11.03 -7.18
C ASN A 117 7.39 11.04 -8.62
N TYR A 118 6.84 11.91 -9.47
CA TYR A 118 7.35 12.12 -10.83
C TYR A 118 8.81 12.60 -10.82
N VAL A 119 9.14 13.58 -9.98
CA VAL A 119 10.50 14.12 -9.89
C VAL A 119 11.48 13.06 -9.37
N MET A 120 11.08 12.23 -8.39
CA MET A 120 11.93 11.15 -7.87
C MET A 120 12.25 10.10 -8.94
N GLN A 121 11.27 9.62 -9.69
CA GLN A 121 11.54 8.64 -10.76
C GLN A 121 12.37 9.26 -11.90
N LYS A 122 12.18 10.56 -12.21
CA LYS A 122 13.02 11.28 -13.17
C LYS A 122 14.46 11.37 -12.65
N PHE A 123 14.66 11.68 -11.37
CA PHE A 123 15.98 11.69 -10.73
C PHE A 123 16.68 10.33 -10.84
N ALA A 124 15.99 9.26 -10.51
CA ALA A 124 16.55 7.91 -10.60
C ALA A 124 17.01 7.58 -12.04
N ARG A 125 16.18 7.89 -13.03
CA ARG A 125 16.41 7.50 -14.44
C ARG A 125 17.32 8.45 -15.20
N ALA A 126 17.13 9.75 -15.03
CA ALA A 126 17.89 10.77 -15.75
C ALA A 126 19.25 11.09 -15.10
N VAL A 127 19.33 11.06 -13.75
CA VAL A 127 20.52 11.48 -13.00
C VAL A 127 21.33 10.28 -12.52
N LEU A 128 20.68 9.32 -11.86
CA LEU A 128 21.35 8.13 -11.37
C LEU A 128 21.53 7.08 -12.48
N ASN A 129 20.78 7.16 -13.57
CA ASN A 129 20.79 6.23 -14.71
C ASN A 129 20.41 4.80 -14.32
N THR A 130 19.39 4.64 -13.48
CA THR A 130 18.91 3.34 -13.03
C THR A 130 17.37 3.31 -12.97
N ASN A 131 16.79 2.13 -13.18
CA ASN A 131 15.38 1.85 -12.93
C ASN A 131 15.14 1.36 -11.47
N ASN A 132 16.13 1.45 -10.59
CA ASN A 132 15.98 1.12 -9.17
C ASN A 132 15.21 2.21 -8.44
N VAL A 133 13.93 2.30 -8.74
CA VAL A 133 12.95 3.18 -8.08
C VAL A 133 11.67 2.40 -7.86
N ASP A 134 11.20 2.32 -6.62
CA ASP A 134 9.99 1.59 -6.24
C ASP A 134 9.27 2.31 -5.09
N CYS A 135 8.14 1.81 -4.64
CA CYS A 135 7.38 2.37 -3.52
C CYS A 135 6.64 1.27 -2.76
N CYS A 136 5.97 1.64 -1.68
CA CYS A 136 5.24 0.70 -0.84
C CYS A 136 4.12 -0.07 -1.56
N ALA A 137 3.78 0.25 -2.81
CA ALA A 137 2.89 -0.58 -3.62
C ALA A 137 3.40 -2.03 -3.70
N ARG A 138 4.73 -2.21 -3.62
CA ARG A 138 5.40 -3.50 -3.62
C ARG A 138 4.96 -4.41 -2.48
N VAL A 139 4.86 -3.90 -1.28
CA VAL A 139 4.42 -4.66 -0.10
C VAL A 139 2.89 -4.61 0.10
N CYS A 140 2.15 -4.02 -0.84
CA CYS A 140 0.71 -3.75 -0.73
C CYS A 140 -0.08 -4.40 -1.87
N HIS A 141 -0.26 -3.71 -2.97
CA HIS A 141 -1.06 -4.10 -4.13
C HIS A 141 -0.23 -4.36 -5.40
N GLY A 142 1.08 -4.61 -5.28
CA GLY A 142 1.90 -5.08 -6.41
C GLY A 142 1.28 -6.26 -7.17
N PRO A 143 0.73 -7.29 -6.47
CA PRO A 143 0.03 -8.38 -7.13
C PRO A 143 -1.22 -7.95 -7.91
N SER A 144 -1.96 -6.94 -7.42
CA SER A 144 -3.13 -6.42 -8.15
C SER A 144 -2.71 -5.73 -9.44
N VAL A 145 -1.61 -4.97 -9.42
CA VAL A 145 -1.07 -4.35 -10.63
C VAL A 145 -0.69 -5.42 -11.66
N ALA A 146 0.15 -6.37 -11.26
CA ALA A 146 0.63 -7.44 -12.16
C ALA A 146 -0.52 -8.31 -12.69
N GLY A 147 -1.37 -8.82 -11.78
CA GLY A 147 -2.45 -9.74 -12.16
C GLY A 147 -3.51 -9.10 -13.07
N LEU A 148 -3.91 -7.86 -12.78
CA LEU A 148 -4.91 -7.16 -13.60
C LEU A 148 -4.33 -6.68 -14.94
N GLN A 149 -3.06 -6.29 -15.01
CA GLN A 149 -2.41 -5.97 -16.29
C GLN A 149 -2.39 -7.18 -17.23
N GLU A 150 -2.09 -8.37 -16.72
CA GLU A 150 -2.09 -9.59 -17.53
C GLU A 150 -3.51 -10.01 -17.97
N THR A 151 -4.51 -9.86 -17.10
CA THR A 151 -5.87 -10.36 -17.40
C THR A 151 -6.77 -9.36 -18.08
N LEU A 152 -6.64 -8.07 -17.77
CA LEU A 152 -7.54 -7.02 -18.23
C LEU A 152 -6.83 -5.85 -18.95
N GLY A 153 -5.49 -5.77 -18.84
CA GLY A 153 -4.68 -4.73 -19.47
C GLY A 153 -4.39 -3.50 -18.62
N ASN A 154 -5.09 -3.30 -17.48
CA ASN A 154 -4.85 -2.17 -16.57
C ASN A 154 -4.75 -2.62 -15.12
N GLY A 155 -3.70 -2.24 -14.42
CA GLY A 155 -3.39 -2.66 -13.05
C GLY A 155 -4.11 -1.86 -11.96
N ALA A 156 -5.35 -1.40 -12.19
CA ALA A 156 -6.09 -0.55 -11.26
C ALA A 156 -7.55 -0.98 -11.07
N MET A 157 -8.21 -0.40 -10.07
CA MET A 157 -9.64 -0.58 -9.82
C MET A 157 -10.44 -0.21 -11.08
N SER A 158 -11.30 -1.10 -11.57
CA SER A 158 -12.02 -0.88 -12.83
C SER A 158 -13.28 -0.03 -12.70
N ASN A 159 -13.85 0.06 -11.50
CA ASN A 159 -15.01 0.88 -11.16
C ASN A 159 -14.62 2.07 -10.26
N SER A 160 -15.63 2.85 -9.85
CA SER A 160 -15.46 3.97 -8.92
C SER A 160 -15.87 3.59 -7.49
N ILE A 161 -15.26 4.24 -6.49
CA ILE A 161 -15.67 4.10 -5.08
C ILE A 161 -17.14 4.52 -4.91
N SER A 162 -17.56 5.60 -5.59
CA SER A 162 -18.93 6.08 -5.55
C SER A 162 -19.95 5.11 -6.17
N ASP A 163 -19.51 4.23 -7.07
CA ASP A 163 -20.39 3.28 -7.77
C ASP A 163 -20.63 1.97 -7.01
N ILE A 164 -19.84 1.70 -5.97
CA ILE A 164 -19.98 0.49 -5.13
C ILE A 164 -21.40 0.39 -4.57
N GLU A 165 -22.01 1.50 -4.17
CA GLU A 165 -23.35 1.53 -3.59
C GLU A 165 -24.49 1.14 -4.55
N ASN A 166 -24.21 1.12 -5.86
CA ASN A 166 -25.17 0.76 -6.91
C ASN A 166 -25.13 -0.72 -7.28
N SER A 167 -24.06 -1.43 -6.93
CA SER A 167 -23.92 -2.85 -7.19
C SER A 167 -24.99 -3.68 -6.47
N LYS A 168 -25.46 -4.75 -7.09
CA LYS A 168 -26.50 -5.64 -6.53
C LYS A 168 -25.92 -6.88 -5.84
N CYS A 169 -24.63 -7.16 -6.07
CA CYS A 169 -23.89 -8.13 -5.28
C CYS A 169 -22.46 -7.64 -5.06
N LEU A 170 -21.96 -7.72 -3.84
CA LEU A 170 -20.58 -7.45 -3.49
C LEU A 170 -19.92 -8.74 -3.02
N LEU A 171 -18.89 -9.20 -3.74
CA LEU A 171 -17.98 -10.25 -3.28
C LEU A 171 -16.76 -9.57 -2.68
N VAL A 172 -16.66 -9.57 -1.34
CA VAL A 172 -15.59 -8.92 -0.59
C VAL A 172 -14.60 -9.97 -0.12
N PHE A 173 -13.41 -9.99 -0.68
CA PHE A 173 -12.41 -11.04 -0.45
C PHE A 173 -11.17 -10.49 0.26
N GLY A 174 -10.88 -10.97 1.47
CA GLY A 174 -9.69 -10.57 2.25
C GLY A 174 -9.58 -9.06 2.47
N TYR A 175 -10.70 -8.39 2.73
CA TYR A 175 -10.77 -6.95 2.81
C TYR A 175 -11.63 -6.46 3.99
N ASN A 176 -10.96 -6.04 5.07
CA ASN A 176 -11.61 -5.37 6.19
C ASN A 176 -11.73 -3.87 5.91
N CYS A 177 -12.74 -3.48 5.16
CA CYS A 177 -12.95 -2.08 4.78
C CYS A 177 -13.28 -1.19 5.98
N ALA A 178 -13.90 -1.72 7.02
CA ALA A 178 -14.26 -0.93 8.21
C ALA A 178 -13.03 -0.36 8.93
N ASP A 179 -11.95 -1.14 9.03
CA ASP A 179 -10.71 -0.71 9.67
C ASP A 179 -9.79 0.05 8.70
N SER A 180 -9.68 -0.44 7.45
CA SER A 180 -8.73 0.11 6.46
C SER A 180 -9.26 1.37 5.76
N HIS A 181 -10.54 1.37 5.36
CA HIS A 181 -11.19 2.40 4.53
C HIS A 181 -12.62 2.69 5.00
N PRO A 182 -12.82 3.31 6.19
CA PRO A 182 -14.17 3.45 6.76
C PRO A 182 -15.19 4.12 5.84
N ILE A 183 -14.75 5.02 4.94
CA ILE A 183 -15.65 5.66 3.97
C ILE A 183 -16.06 4.70 2.85
N VAL A 184 -15.18 3.79 2.43
CA VAL A 184 -15.56 2.70 1.51
C VAL A 184 -16.51 1.70 2.20
N ALA A 185 -16.28 1.39 3.48
CA ALA A 185 -17.23 0.58 4.26
C ALA A 185 -18.63 1.18 4.30
N ARG A 186 -18.73 2.50 4.37
CA ARG A 186 -20.00 3.20 4.27
C ARG A 186 -20.70 2.99 2.91
N ARG A 187 -19.94 2.90 1.80
CA ARG A 187 -20.50 2.56 0.49
C ARG A 187 -21.04 1.13 0.45
N VAL A 188 -20.34 0.21 1.09
CA VAL A 188 -20.79 -1.19 1.25
C VAL A 188 -22.10 -1.25 2.04
N LEU A 189 -22.20 -0.51 3.15
CA LEU A 189 -23.44 -0.40 3.92
C LEU A 189 -24.58 0.14 3.08
N LYS A 190 -24.33 1.19 2.31
CA LYS A 190 -25.33 1.82 1.44
C LYS A 190 -25.77 0.89 0.29
N ALA A 191 -24.84 0.08 -0.27
CA ALA A 191 -25.20 -0.98 -1.22
C ALA A 191 -26.20 -1.96 -0.60
N ARG A 192 -25.95 -2.39 0.64
CA ARG A 192 -26.88 -3.26 1.38
C ARG A 192 -28.26 -2.62 1.58
N GLU A 193 -28.29 -1.35 2.01
CA GLU A 193 -29.53 -0.58 2.16
C GLU A 193 -30.30 -0.50 0.83
N ASN A 194 -29.58 -0.44 -0.30
CA ASN A 194 -30.10 -0.48 -1.67
C ASN A 194 -30.44 -1.90 -2.16
N GLY A 195 -30.43 -2.89 -1.27
CA GLY A 195 -30.83 -4.28 -1.55
C GLY A 195 -29.74 -5.18 -2.14
N ALA A 196 -28.49 -4.77 -2.11
CA ALA A 196 -27.38 -5.62 -2.56
C ALA A 196 -27.18 -6.83 -1.64
N LYS A 197 -26.80 -7.97 -2.22
CA LYS A 197 -26.28 -9.13 -1.51
C LYS A 197 -24.80 -8.95 -1.21
N ILE A 198 -24.38 -9.30 0.00
CA ILE A 198 -22.98 -9.17 0.42
C ILE A 198 -22.44 -10.55 0.79
N ILE A 199 -21.39 -10.98 0.08
CA ILE A 199 -20.66 -12.21 0.31
C ILE A 199 -19.26 -11.81 0.80
N VAL A 200 -18.88 -12.23 2.00
CA VAL A 200 -17.56 -11.92 2.57
C VAL A 200 -16.73 -13.20 2.69
N CYS A 201 -15.54 -13.18 2.13
CA CYS A 201 -14.52 -14.23 2.27
C CYS A 201 -13.37 -13.66 3.11
N ASP A 202 -13.33 -13.97 4.39
CA ASP A 202 -12.30 -13.51 5.33
C ASP A 202 -12.13 -14.54 6.44
N PRO A 203 -10.90 -14.88 6.87
CA PRO A 203 -10.68 -15.82 7.96
C PRO A 203 -11.13 -15.30 9.33
N ARG A 204 -11.36 -13.99 9.46
CA ARG A 204 -11.93 -13.36 10.66
C ARG A 204 -13.37 -12.93 10.43
N ARG A 205 -14.18 -12.99 11.47
CA ARG A 205 -15.51 -12.37 11.47
C ARG A 205 -15.38 -10.85 11.64
N ILE A 206 -14.95 -10.19 10.55
CA ILE A 206 -14.77 -8.74 10.46
C ILE A 206 -16.11 -7.99 10.50
N GLU A 207 -16.09 -6.66 10.67
CA GLU A 207 -17.31 -5.86 10.75
C GLU A 207 -18.21 -6.02 9.49
N THR A 208 -17.60 -6.10 8.31
CA THR A 208 -18.35 -6.35 7.07
C THR A 208 -19.03 -7.73 7.06
N ALA A 209 -18.39 -8.74 7.66
CA ALA A 209 -18.97 -10.09 7.78
C ALA A 209 -20.22 -10.11 8.69
N ARG A 210 -20.32 -9.20 9.67
CA ARG A 210 -21.51 -9.09 10.55
C ARG A 210 -22.75 -8.63 9.83
N ILE A 211 -22.59 -7.94 8.71
CA ILE A 211 -23.70 -7.43 7.89
C ILE A 211 -23.86 -8.21 6.59
N ALA A 212 -23.03 -9.21 6.33
CA ALA A 212 -23.07 -10.01 5.11
C ALA A 212 -24.27 -10.96 5.09
N ASP A 213 -24.79 -11.26 3.90
CA ASP A 213 -25.73 -12.35 3.67
C ASP A 213 -25.05 -13.70 3.83
N GLN A 214 -23.75 -13.78 3.45
CA GLN A 214 -22.93 -14.97 3.65
C GLN A 214 -21.51 -14.57 4.09
N HIS A 215 -20.99 -15.25 5.11
CA HIS A 215 -19.59 -15.18 5.51
C HIS A 215 -18.93 -16.53 5.27
N LEU A 216 -18.01 -16.57 4.32
CA LEU A 216 -17.17 -17.73 4.04
C LEU A 216 -15.88 -17.56 4.84
N GLN A 217 -15.83 -18.13 6.04
CA GLN A 217 -14.70 -18.00 6.97
C GLN A 217 -13.61 -19.01 6.61
N LEU A 218 -12.83 -18.69 5.57
CA LEU A 218 -11.82 -19.58 5.03
C LEU A 218 -10.61 -19.75 5.96
N LYS A 219 -9.94 -20.89 5.86
CA LYS A 219 -8.64 -21.11 6.49
C LYS A 219 -7.59 -20.18 5.86
N ASN A 220 -6.70 -19.63 6.68
CA ASN A 220 -5.59 -18.81 6.19
C ASN A 220 -4.77 -19.58 5.14
N GLY A 221 -4.36 -18.92 4.06
CA GLY A 221 -3.56 -19.51 2.99
C GLY A 221 -4.35 -20.32 1.94
N SER A 222 -5.67 -20.45 2.06
CA SER A 222 -6.49 -21.24 1.13
C SER A 222 -7.13 -20.41 -0.01
N ASN A 223 -6.72 -19.17 -0.21
CA ASN A 223 -7.33 -18.23 -1.16
C ASN A 223 -7.53 -18.83 -2.55
N MET A 224 -6.46 -19.39 -3.15
CA MET A 224 -6.51 -19.91 -4.52
C MET A 224 -7.42 -21.14 -4.64
N ALA A 225 -7.45 -22.00 -3.61
CA ALA A 225 -8.34 -23.16 -3.59
C ALA A 225 -9.83 -22.72 -3.59
N LEU A 226 -10.16 -21.67 -2.83
CA LEU A 226 -11.53 -21.13 -2.80
C LEU A 226 -11.90 -20.44 -4.11
N VAL A 227 -11.00 -19.66 -4.69
CA VAL A 227 -11.25 -18.98 -5.98
C VAL A 227 -11.44 -20.00 -7.10
N ASN A 228 -10.65 -21.07 -7.13
CA ASN A 228 -10.83 -22.16 -8.09
C ASN A 228 -12.17 -22.89 -7.87
N ALA A 229 -12.57 -23.11 -6.61
CA ALA A 229 -13.87 -23.72 -6.29
C ALA A 229 -15.04 -22.83 -6.78
N PHE A 230 -14.91 -21.51 -6.68
CA PHE A 230 -15.89 -20.58 -7.27
C PHE A 230 -15.99 -20.75 -8.77
N GLY A 231 -14.84 -20.77 -9.45
CA GLY A 231 -14.79 -21.01 -10.91
C GLY A 231 -15.36 -22.36 -11.31
N TYR A 232 -15.07 -23.41 -10.54
CA TYR A 232 -15.67 -24.74 -10.75
C TYR A 232 -17.20 -24.68 -10.73
N VAL A 233 -17.79 -24.07 -9.67
CA VAL A 233 -19.25 -23.97 -9.54
C VAL A 233 -19.87 -23.18 -10.68
N LEU A 234 -19.28 -22.06 -11.08
CA LEU A 234 -19.78 -21.25 -12.19
C LEU A 234 -19.83 -22.05 -13.51
N LEU A 235 -18.84 -22.91 -13.75
CA LEU A 235 -18.77 -23.72 -14.95
C LEU A 235 -19.65 -24.97 -14.88
N GLU A 236 -19.61 -25.71 -13.77
CA GLU A 236 -20.36 -26.96 -13.59
C GLU A 236 -21.89 -26.74 -13.59
N GLU A 237 -22.32 -25.68 -12.90
CA GLU A 237 -23.76 -25.35 -12.80
C GLU A 237 -24.21 -24.42 -13.94
N GLU A 238 -23.35 -24.20 -14.94
CA GLU A 238 -23.61 -23.34 -16.12
C GLU A 238 -24.08 -21.92 -15.77
N LEU A 239 -23.56 -21.35 -14.66
CA LEU A 239 -23.94 -20.03 -14.17
C LEU A 239 -23.19 -18.87 -14.83
N TYR A 240 -22.20 -19.16 -15.68
CA TYR A 240 -21.42 -18.13 -16.38
C TYR A 240 -22.15 -17.62 -17.64
N ASP A 241 -21.86 -16.38 -18.03
CA ASP A 241 -22.40 -15.78 -19.26
C ASP A 241 -21.67 -16.34 -20.50
N LYS A 242 -22.25 -17.39 -21.09
CA LYS A 242 -21.67 -18.08 -22.24
C LYS A 242 -21.46 -17.14 -23.44
N SER A 243 -22.37 -16.20 -23.68
CA SER A 243 -22.28 -15.26 -24.78
C SER A 243 -21.16 -14.25 -24.58
N TYR A 244 -21.06 -13.68 -23.39
CA TYR A 244 -20.00 -12.76 -23.02
C TYR A 244 -18.63 -13.42 -23.10
N VAL A 245 -18.49 -14.60 -22.50
CA VAL A 245 -17.23 -15.35 -22.47
C VAL A 245 -16.76 -15.68 -23.89
N ALA A 246 -17.64 -16.18 -24.77
CA ALA A 246 -17.30 -16.52 -26.16
C ALA A 246 -16.82 -15.29 -26.97
N ARG A 247 -17.40 -14.12 -26.72
CA ARG A 247 -17.11 -12.90 -27.49
C ARG A 247 -15.90 -12.13 -26.98
N PHE A 248 -15.75 -12.00 -25.68
CA PHE A 248 -14.87 -11.01 -25.05
C PHE A 248 -13.74 -11.61 -24.23
N THR A 249 -13.64 -12.94 -24.12
CA THR A 249 -12.58 -13.59 -23.35
C THR A 249 -11.80 -14.62 -24.13
N GLU A 250 -10.66 -15.02 -23.56
CA GLU A 250 -9.81 -16.12 -24.04
C GLU A 250 -9.40 -17.00 -22.85
N GLY A 251 -8.95 -18.24 -23.14
CA GLY A 251 -8.40 -19.14 -22.13
C GLY A 251 -9.42 -20.02 -21.41
N LEU A 252 -10.71 -20.06 -21.83
CA LEU A 252 -11.75 -20.83 -21.15
C LEU A 252 -11.41 -22.33 -21.00
N GLU A 253 -10.85 -22.97 -22.03
CA GLU A 253 -10.54 -24.39 -21.93
C GLU A 253 -9.41 -24.69 -20.93
N ALA A 254 -8.34 -23.90 -20.96
CA ALA A 254 -7.26 -24.00 -19.97
C ALA A 254 -7.76 -23.73 -18.54
N TYR A 255 -8.63 -22.73 -18.39
CA TYR A 255 -9.30 -22.42 -17.12
C TYR A 255 -10.10 -23.63 -16.62
N ARG A 256 -10.95 -24.20 -17.48
CA ARG A 256 -11.78 -25.40 -17.18
C ARG A 256 -10.92 -26.59 -16.74
N GLN A 257 -9.82 -26.85 -17.45
CA GLN A 257 -8.91 -27.95 -17.11
C GLN A 257 -8.26 -27.77 -15.74
N THR A 258 -7.98 -26.55 -15.33
CA THR A 258 -7.41 -26.27 -13.99
C THR A 258 -8.46 -26.42 -12.89
N VAL A 259 -9.64 -25.80 -13.05
CA VAL A 259 -10.64 -25.76 -11.97
C VAL A 259 -11.40 -27.07 -11.79
N LYS A 260 -11.39 -28.02 -12.74
CA LYS A 260 -12.12 -29.30 -12.64
C LYS A 260 -11.79 -30.12 -11.40
N ASP A 261 -10.62 -29.95 -10.84
CA ASP A 261 -10.16 -30.66 -9.65
C ASP A 261 -10.55 -29.96 -8.33
N TYR A 262 -11.22 -28.79 -8.42
CA TYR A 262 -11.57 -27.94 -7.27
C TYR A 262 -13.07 -27.94 -6.96
N ALA A 263 -13.76 -29.08 -7.17
CA ALA A 263 -15.12 -29.21 -6.68
C ALA A 263 -15.18 -28.86 -5.18
N PRO A 264 -16.15 -28.04 -4.73
CA PRO A 264 -16.22 -27.60 -3.33
C PRO A 264 -16.10 -28.75 -2.33
N GLU A 265 -16.70 -29.91 -2.63
CA GLU A 265 -16.66 -31.12 -1.81
C GLU A 265 -15.25 -31.70 -1.67
N LYS A 266 -14.42 -31.56 -2.72
CA LYS A 266 -13.02 -32.02 -2.70
C LYS A 266 -12.10 -31.11 -1.91
N VAL A 267 -12.36 -29.79 -1.92
CA VAL A 267 -11.47 -28.79 -1.32
C VAL A 267 -11.95 -28.24 0.02
N GLU A 268 -13.06 -28.74 0.55
CA GLU A 268 -13.60 -28.35 1.86
C GLU A 268 -12.54 -28.49 2.98
N HIS A 269 -11.74 -29.55 2.94
CA HIS A 269 -10.66 -29.76 3.90
C HIS A 269 -9.55 -28.70 3.83
N LEU A 270 -9.30 -28.08 2.65
CA LEU A 270 -8.33 -27.00 2.45
C LEU A 270 -8.93 -25.66 2.88
N THR A 271 -10.15 -25.37 2.42
CA THR A 271 -10.78 -24.06 2.63
C THR A 271 -11.42 -23.93 4.01
N GLY A 272 -11.84 -25.03 4.61
CA GLY A 272 -12.62 -25.05 5.83
C GLY A 272 -14.07 -24.59 5.65
N ILE A 273 -14.54 -24.43 4.42
CA ILE A 273 -15.88 -23.93 4.12
C ILE A 273 -16.74 -25.09 3.58
N PRO A 274 -17.95 -25.32 4.15
CA PRO A 274 -18.86 -26.32 3.66
C PRO A 274 -19.17 -26.13 2.16
N ALA A 275 -19.14 -27.21 1.39
CA ALA A 275 -19.36 -27.19 -0.06
C ALA A 275 -20.67 -26.49 -0.45
N ARG A 276 -21.75 -26.72 0.30
CA ARG A 276 -23.06 -26.07 0.11
C ARG A 276 -22.96 -24.54 0.17
N ASP A 277 -22.11 -24.01 1.04
CA ASP A 277 -21.98 -22.56 1.25
C ASP A 277 -21.20 -21.92 0.09
N VAL A 278 -20.18 -22.61 -0.45
CA VAL A 278 -19.45 -22.22 -1.65
C VAL A 278 -20.41 -22.18 -2.86
N ARG A 279 -21.20 -23.22 -3.06
CA ARG A 279 -22.20 -23.28 -4.12
C ARG A 279 -23.26 -22.20 -4.01
N GLN A 280 -23.79 -21.98 -2.81
CA GLN A 280 -24.78 -20.92 -2.56
C GLN A 280 -24.20 -19.53 -2.85
N ALA A 281 -22.94 -19.27 -2.46
CA ALA A 281 -22.28 -17.99 -2.75
C ALA A 281 -22.21 -17.71 -4.25
N MET A 282 -21.82 -18.70 -5.07
CA MET A 282 -21.70 -18.50 -6.51
C MET A 282 -23.06 -18.42 -7.20
N ARG A 283 -24.07 -19.13 -6.75
CA ARG A 283 -25.45 -18.96 -7.24
C ARG A 283 -25.97 -17.55 -6.97
N THR A 284 -25.71 -17.03 -5.77
CA THR A 284 -26.07 -15.64 -5.38
C THR A 284 -25.32 -14.61 -6.22
N PHE A 285 -24.01 -14.81 -6.43
CA PHE A 285 -23.16 -13.92 -7.21
C PHE A 285 -23.60 -13.87 -8.68
N ALA A 286 -23.81 -15.02 -9.29
CA ALA A 286 -24.17 -15.14 -10.71
C ALA A 286 -25.61 -14.68 -10.99
N ALA A 287 -26.54 -14.84 -10.05
CA ALA A 287 -27.92 -14.40 -10.22
C ALA A 287 -28.09 -12.88 -10.11
N ALA A 288 -27.11 -12.15 -9.60
CA ALA A 288 -27.19 -10.71 -9.44
C ALA A 288 -27.09 -10.01 -10.82
N PRO A 289 -27.94 -9.00 -11.11
CA PRO A 289 -27.88 -8.27 -12.37
C PRO A 289 -26.62 -7.40 -12.50
N SER A 290 -25.94 -7.14 -11.41
CA SER A 290 -24.63 -6.47 -11.35
C SER A 290 -23.88 -6.93 -10.12
N ALA A 291 -22.58 -7.21 -10.28
CA ALA A 291 -21.73 -7.63 -9.18
C ALA A 291 -20.35 -6.94 -9.23
N THR A 292 -19.81 -6.64 -8.06
CA THR A 292 -18.46 -6.10 -7.89
C THR A 292 -17.64 -7.05 -7.04
N VAL A 293 -16.43 -7.38 -7.50
CA VAL A 293 -15.45 -8.16 -6.74
C VAL A 293 -14.45 -7.20 -6.11
N MET A 294 -14.40 -7.14 -4.79
CA MET A 294 -13.54 -6.23 -4.04
C MET A 294 -12.53 -7.02 -3.21
N TRP A 295 -11.29 -6.55 -3.17
CA TRP A 295 -10.29 -7.15 -2.30
C TRP A 295 -9.30 -6.15 -1.71
N GLY A 296 -8.64 -6.58 -0.65
CA GLY A 296 -7.57 -5.88 0.02
C GLY A 296 -6.31 -6.74 0.17
N MET A 297 -5.48 -6.41 1.15
CA MET A 297 -4.21 -7.11 1.39
C MET A 297 -4.37 -8.55 1.87
N GLY A 298 -5.56 -8.99 2.27
CA GLY A 298 -5.86 -10.39 2.53
C GLY A 298 -5.78 -11.29 1.29
N VAL A 299 -5.72 -10.68 0.09
CA VAL A 299 -5.41 -11.34 -1.18
C VAL A 299 -3.94 -11.16 -1.56
N THR A 300 -3.39 -9.96 -1.37
CA THR A 300 -2.13 -9.56 -2.02
C THR A 300 -0.87 -9.87 -1.21
N GLN A 301 -0.96 -10.18 0.08
CA GLN A 301 0.21 -10.46 0.93
C GLN A 301 0.41 -11.96 1.18
N PHE A 302 0.44 -12.74 0.10
CA PHE A 302 0.69 -14.18 0.07
C PHE A 302 1.66 -14.54 -1.07
N GLY A 303 2.32 -15.69 -0.96
CA GLY A 303 3.27 -16.17 -1.97
C GLY A 303 2.63 -16.56 -3.32
N GLN A 304 1.29 -16.65 -3.40
CA GLN A 304 0.53 -16.93 -4.62
C GLN A 304 -0.47 -15.79 -4.96
N ALA A 305 -0.14 -14.57 -4.59
CA ALA A 305 -1.07 -13.45 -4.64
C ALA A 305 -1.46 -13.02 -6.07
N VAL A 306 -0.51 -13.01 -7.01
CA VAL A 306 -0.79 -12.65 -8.41
C VAL A 306 -1.80 -13.63 -9.03
N ASP A 307 -1.63 -14.94 -8.78
CA ASP A 307 -2.56 -15.96 -9.29
C ASP A 307 -3.98 -15.77 -8.71
N VAL A 308 -4.09 -15.45 -7.42
CA VAL A 308 -5.39 -15.17 -6.78
C VAL A 308 -6.07 -13.95 -7.40
N VAL A 309 -5.34 -12.87 -7.66
CA VAL A 309 -5.86 -11.68 -8.35
C VAL A 309 -6.38 -12.02 -9.73
N LYS A 310 -5.61 -12.79 -10.51
CA LYS A 310 -6.02 -13.26 -11.86
C LYS A 310 -7.27 -14.14 -11.78
N GLY A 311 -7.34 -15.00 -10.78
CA GLY A 311 -8.54 -15.83 -10.52
C GLY A 311 -9.77 -14.99 -10.16
N LEU A 312 -9.63 -13.98 -9.31
CA LEU A 312 -10.74 -13.07 -8.94
C LEU A 312 -11.23 -12.25 -10.14
N SER A 313 -10.32 -11.75 -10.99
CA SER A 313 -10.72 -11.07 -12.24
C SER A 313 -11.43 -12.01 -13.20
N SER A 314 -11.06 -13.30 -13.21
CA SER A 314 -11.74 -14.32 -14.03
C SER A 314 -13.19 -14.57 -13.60
N LEU A 315 -13.52 -14.43 -12.32
CA LEU A 315 -14.93 -14.51 -11.87
C LEU A 315 -15.77 -13.37 -12.45
N ALA A 316 -15.22 -12.15 -12.52
CA ALA A 316 -15.90 -11.01 -13.13
C ALA A 316 -16.05 -11.20 -14.66
N LEU A 317 -15.03 -11.75 -15.33
CA LEU A 317 -15.07 -12.09 -16.76
C LEU A 317 -16.09 -13.19 -17.06
N LEU A 318 -16.13 -14.26 -16.26
CA LEU A 318 -17.09 -15.36 -16.43
C LEU A 318 -18.55 -14.90 -16.32
N THR A 319 -18.82 -13.86 -15.54
CA THR A 319 -20.19 -13.38 -15.27
C THR A 319 -20.52 -12.06 -15.95
N GLY A 320 -19.65 -11.56 -16.85
CA GLY A 320 -19.88 -10.32 -17.60
C GLY A 320 -19.97 -9.06 -16.73
N ASN A 321 -19.29 -9.06 -15.57
CA ASN A 321 -19.35 -7.96 -14.60
C ASN A 321 -18.21 -6.94 -14.77
N LEU A 322 -18.02 -6.47 -16.01
CA LEU A 322 -17.03 -5.44 -16.38
C LEU A 322 -17.62 -4.48 -17.42
N GLY A 323 -17.02 -3.30 -17.56
CA GLY A 323 -17.28 -2.37 -18.66
C GLY A 323 -18.59 -1.58 -18.61
N ARG A 324 -19.31 -1.59 -17.50
CA ARG A 324 -20.58 -0.86 -17.29
C ARG A 324 -20.72 -0.39 -15.84
N PRO A 325 -21.67 0.51 -15.53
CA PRO A 325 -21.94 0.95 -14.15
C PRO A 325 -22.33 -0.21 -13.22
N ALA A 326 -22.05 -0.07 -11.93
CA ALA A 326 -22.40 -0.98 -10.84
C ALA A 326 -21.74 -2.37 -10.91
N VAL A 327 -20.70 -2.53 -11.69
CA VAL A 327 -19.90 -3.76 -11.78
C VAL A 327 -18.41 -3.44 -11.78
N GLY A 328 -17.57 -4.43 -11.55
CA GLY A 328 -16.13 -4.28 -11.71
C GLY A 328 -15.29 -5.11 -10.76
N VAL A 329 -13.99 -4.91 -10.89
CA VAL A 329 -12.97 -5.43 -9.98
C VAL A 329 -12.35 -4.27 -9.21
N GLY A 330 -12.33 -4.38 -7.90
CA GLY A 330 -11.95 -3.30 -7.00
C GLY A 330 -10.83 -3.69 -6.04
N PRO A 331 -9.54 -3.68 -6.48
CA PRO A 331 -8.42 -3.66 -5.55
C PRO A 331 -8.38 -2.31 -4.82
N VAL A 332 -8.97 -2.24 -3.63
CA VAL A 332 -9.01 -0.98 -2.87
C VAL A 332 -7.64 -0.76 -2.23
N ARG A 333 -6.83 0.07 -2.89
CA ARG A 333 -5.45 0.36 -2.47
C ARG A 333 -5.40 1.06 -1.11
N GLY A 334 -4.41 0.70 -0.30
CA GLY A 334 -4.30 1.10 1.10
C GLY A 334 -4.10 2.59 1.30
N GLN A 335 -2.90 3.09 0.96
CA GLN A 335 -2.52 4.47 1.23
C GLN A 335 -3.16 5.47 0.27
N ASN A 336 -3.23 6.74 0.71
CA ASN A 336 -3.95 7.80 0.01
C ASN A 336 -3.42 8.07 -1.40
N ASN A 337 -2.13 7.89 -1.64
CA ASN A 337 -1.47 8.18 -2.91
C ASN A 337 -0.67 6.99 -3.48
N VAL A 338 -0.95 5.76 -3.05
CA VAL A 338 -0.26 4.60 -3.62
C VAL A 338 -0.64 4.36 -5.09
N GLN A 339 -1.86 4.70 -5.50
CA GLN A 339 -2.25 4.72 -6.91
C GLN A 339 -1.40 5.74 -7.65
N GLY A 340 -1.27 6.96 -7.13
CA GLY A 340 -0.49 8.02 -7.74
C GLY A 340 1.00 7.74 -7.83
N ALA A 341 1.61 7.11 -6.84
CA ALA A 341 2.99 6.69 -6.92
C ALA A 341 3.23 5.73 -8.11
N CYS A 342 2.30 4.76 -8.32
CA CYS A 342 2.35 3.90 -9.49
C CYS A 342 2.09 4.67 -10.80
N ASP A 343 1.09 5.55 -10.82
CA ASP A 343 0.75 6.38 -12.00
C ASP A 343 1.94 7.25 -12.45
N MET A 344 2.71 7.75 -11.49
CA MET A 344 3.90 8.59 -11.74
C MET A 344 5.16 7.79 -12.07
N GLY A 345 5.07 6.47 -12.18
CA GLY A 345 6.19 5.62 -12.60
C GLY A 345 7.22 5.34 -11.50
N VAL A 346 6.85 5.45 -10.22
CA VAL A 346 7.68 4.96 -9.11
C VAL A 346 7.50 3.44 -9.01
N LEU A 347 7.90 2.79 -10.09
CA LEU A 347 7.87 1.35 -10.30
C LEU A 347 9.13 0.97 -11.10
N PRO A 348 9.82 -0.13 -10.76
CA PRO A 348 11.08 -0.48 -11.39
C PRO A 348 10.95 -0.93 -12.86
N ASN A 349 9.74 -1.22 -13.31
CA ASN A 349 9.43 -1.73 -14.64
C ASN A 349 8.61 -0.77 -15.51
N MET A 350 8.16 0.38 -14.96
CA MET A 350 7.28 1.30 -15.67
C MET A 350 7.71 2.76 -15.53
N PHE A 351 7.69 3.50 -16.62
CA PHE A 351 7.65 4.96 -16.65
C PHE A 351 6.26 5.48 -16.23
N PRO A 352 6.10 6.80 -16.01
CA PRO A 352 4.80 7.41 -15.77
C PRO A 352 3.76 6.98 -16.81
N GLY A 353 2.52 6.74 -16.37
CA GLY A 353 1.44 6.27 -17.25
C GLY A 353 1.59 4.81 -17.67
N TYR A 354 2.26 3.98 -16.88
CA TYR A 354 2.42 2.52 -17.08
C TYR A 354 3.13 2.14 -18.39
N GLN A 355 4.06 2.94 -18.85
CA GLN A 355 4.85 2.72 -20.05
C GLN A 355 6.09 1.88 -19.74
N ASP A 356 6.31 0.80 -20.50
CA ASP A 356 7.36 -0.20 -20.20
C ASP A 356 8.77 0.39 -20.33
N VAL A 357 9.60 0.20 -19.30
CA VAL A 357 11.01 0.66 -19.31
C VAL A 357 11.89 -0.11 -20.30
N THR A 358 11.48 -1.30 -20.71
CA THR A 358 12.23 -2.14 -21.66
C THR A 358 11.92 -1.80 -23.11
N ASP A 359 10.86 -1.01 -23.39
CA ASP A 359 10.51 -0.58 -24.73
C ASP A 359 11.47 0.53 -25.21
N PRO A 360 12.23 0.32 -26.29
CA PRO A 360 13.18 1.33 -26.82
C PRO A 360 12.51 2.63 -27.25
N ALA A 361 11.30 2.57 -27.81
CA ALA A 361 10.57 3.76 -28.27
C ALA A 361 10.10 4.61 -27.09
N VAL A 362 9.67 3.97 -26.00
CA VAL A 362 9.30 4.63 -24.75
C VAL A 362 10.53 5.29 -24.13
N ARG A 363 11.65 4.58 -24.01
CA ARG A 363 12.90 5.17 -23.49
C ARG A 363 13.34 6.37 -24.30
N GLN A 364 13.32 6.28 -25.63
CA GLN A 364 13.69 7.40 -26.51
C GLN A 364 12.81 8.62 -26.27
N LYS A 365 11.49 8.43 -26.16
CA LYS A 365 10.54 9.51 -25.86
C LYS A 365 10.89 10.25 -24.55
N PHE A 366 11.17 9.51 -23.48
CA PHE A 366 11.53 10.12 -22.20
C PHE A 366 12.92 10.74 -22.23
N ALA A 367 13.89 10.13 -22.94
CA ALA A 367 15.22 10.68 -23.12
C ALA A 367 15.18 12.04 -23.85
N ASP A 368 14.41 12.13 -24.94
CA ASP A 368 14.24 13.37 -25.71
C ASP A 368 13.60 14.46 -24.86
N ALA A 369 12.53 14.13 -24.12
CA ALA A 369 11.84 15.09 -23.27
C ALA A 369 12.68 15.58 -22.08
N TRP A 370 13.55 14.75 -21.56
CA TRP A 370 14.43 15.10 -20.44
C TRP A 370 15.80 15.63 -20.87
N GLY A 371 16.08 15.68 -22.18
CA GLY A 371 17.33 16.17 -22.72
C GLY A 371 18.55 15.33 -22.32
N ILE A 372 18.39 14.01 -22.26
CA ILE A 372 19.44 13.06 -21.90
C ILE A 372 19.73 12.09 -23.03
N ASP A 373 20.91 11.52 -23.00
CA ASP A 373 21.33 10.45 -23.91
C ASP A 373 20.61 9.14 -23.55
N VAL A 374 19.85 8.56 -24.48
CA VAL A 374 19.11 7.32 -24.29
C VAL A 374 20.04 6.13 -23.94
N ASP A 375 21.27 6.13 -24.44
CA ASP A 375 22.24 5.07 -24.15
C ASP A 375 22.70 5.06 -22.67
N LYS A 376 22.42 6.14 -21.93
CA LYS A 376 22.67 6.22 -20.49
C LYS A 376 21.50 5.76 -19.65
N MET A 377 20.33 5.53 -20.24
CA MET A 377 19.17 5.01 -19.51
C MET A 377 19.29 3.50 -19.31
N ASP A 378 18.91 3.02 -18.13
CA ASP A 378 18.82 1.58 -17.86
C ASP A 378 17.69 0.97 -18.72
N ASP A 379 18.02 -0.06 -19.48
CA ASP A 379 17.12 -0.78 -20.40
C ASP A 379 16.48 -2.02 -19.79
N ARG A 380 16.73 -2.27 -18.51
CA ARG A 380 16.26 -3.44 -17.76
C ARG A 380 15.35 -3.03 -16.62
N VAL A 381 14.48 -3.95 -16.22
CA VAL A 381 13.68 -3.81 -14.99
C VAL A 381 14.59 -3.61 -13.79
N GLY A 382 14.27 -2.62 -12.95
CA GLY A 382 15.03 -2.29 -11.75
C GLY A 382 14.78 -3.25 -10.58
N THR A 383 15.54 -3.03 -9.50
CA THR A 383 15.40 -3.70 -8.20
C THR A 383 14.11 -3.26 -7.50
N ARG A 384 13.43 -4.17 -6.81
CA ARG A 384 12.27 -3.88 -5.95
C ARG A 384 12.73 -3.62 -4.51
N ILE A 385 11.96 -2.83 -3.77
CA ILE A 385 12.33 -2.51 -2.36
C ILE A 385 12.49 -3.76 -1.49
N THR A 386 11.69 -4.79 -1.72
CA THR A 386 11.73 -6.06 -0.97
C THR A 386 12.98 -6.90 -1.24
N GLU A 387 13.70 -6.63 -2.31
CA GLU A 387 14.96 -7.31 -2.66
C GLU A 387 16.18 -6.60 -2.06
N VAL A 388 16.03 -5.35 -1.62
CA VAL A 388 17.15 -4.50 -1.14
C VAL A 388 17.92 -5.14 0.01
N PRO A 389 17.32 -5.71 1.07
CA PRO A 389 18.09 -6.29 2.17
C PRO A 389 19.05 -7.39 1.71
N HIS A 390 18.60 -8.32 0.88
CA HIS A 390 19.43 -9.37 0.31
C HIS A 390 20.53 -8.81 -0.58
N LEU A 391 20.20 -7.90 -1.49
CA LEU A 391 21.17 -7.31 -2.42
C LEU A 391 22.21 -6.43 -1.72
N ALA A 392 21.86 -5.81 -0.59
CA ALA A 392 22.81 -5.10 0.25
C ALA A 392 23.80 -6.05 0.91
N LEU A 393 23.31 -7.17 1.47
CA LEU A 393 24.17 -8.23 2.04
C LEU A 393 25.09 -8.87 1.00
N GLU A 394 24.62 -8.98 -0.25
CA GLU A 394 25.43 -9.44 -1.39
C GLU A 394 26.41 -8.37 -1.92
N GLY A 395 26.35 -7.14 -1.41
CA GLY A 395 27.17 -6.01 -1.86
C GLY A 395 26.79 -5.45 -3.22
N LYS A 396 25.61 -5.78 -3.76
CA LYS A 396 25.10 -5.32 -5.06
C LYS A 396 24.40 -3.96 -4.95
N VAL A 397 23.69 -3.69 -3.85
CA VAL A 397 23.15 -2.39 -3.51
C VAL A 397 24.05 -1.79 -2.42
N LYS A 398 24.51 -0.56 -2.65
CA LYS A 398 25.46 0.15 -1.79
C LYS A 398 24.86 1.41 -1.16
N ALA A 399 23.93 2.05 -1.87
CA ALA A 399 23.27 3.24 -1.37
C ALA A 399 21.74 3.10 -1.46
N TYR A 400 21.05 3.68 -0.49
CA TYR A 400 19.60 3.70 -0.43
C TYR A 400 19.08 5.10 -0.11
N TYR A 401 18.37 5.73 -1.05
CA TYR A 401 17.71 7.01 -0.85
C TYR A 401 16.22 6.77 -0.61
N ILE A 402 15.77 7.01 0.59
CA ILE A 402 14.42 6.71 1.08
C ILE A 402 13.65 8.01 1.27
N MET A 403 12.49 8.12 0.64
CA MET A 403 11.63 9.29 0.74
C MET A 403 10.26 8.91 1.32
N GLY A 404 9.97 9.42 2.53
CA GLY A 404 8.65 9.28 3.18
C GLY A 404 8.21 7.84 3.41
N GLU A 405 9.14 6.94 3.70
CA GLU A 405 8.94 5.53 4.00
C GLU A 405 9.72 5.13 5.25
N ASP A 406 9.25 4.11 5.98
CA ASP A 406 9.90 3.61 7.19
C ASP A 406 10.10 2.08 7.13
N PRO A 407 11.02 1.58 6.26
CA PRO A 407 11.27 0.15 6.08
C PRO A 407 11.57 -0.61 7.37
N LEU A 408 12.29 0.00 8.33
CA LEU A 408 12.60 -0.61 9.63
C LEU A 408 11.39 -0.76 10.57
N GLN A 409 10.18 -0.38 10.09
CA GLN A 409 8.90 -0.65 10.75
C GLN A 409 7.94 -1.44 9.85
N THR A 410 8.02 -1.28 8.52
CA THR A 410 6.96 -1.72 7.60
C THR A 410 7.30 -2.97 6.79
N GLU A 411 8.57 -3.27 6.55
CA GLU A 411 8.99 -4.43 5.77
C GLU A 411 8.85 -5.74 6.56
N ALA A 412 8.81 -6.85 5.82
CA ALA A 412 8.82 -8.19 6.41
C ALA A 412 10.21 -8.54 6.96
N ASP A 413 10.28 -9.40 7.96
CA ASP A 413 11.53 -9.84 8.59
C ASP A 413 12.45 -8.66 8.96
N LEU A 414 12.07 -7.91 9.98
CA LEU A 414 12.84 -6.73 10.39
C LEU A 414 14.27 -7.04 10.82
N GLY A 415 14.55 -8.29 11.20
CA GLY A 415 15.92 -8.75 11.47
C GLY A 415 16.79 -8.72 10.20
N LEU A 416 16.29 -9.28 9.11
CA LEU A 416 16.93 -9.22 7.80
C LEU A 416 17.07 -7.78 7.30
N VAL A 417 16.02 -6.97 7.45
CA VAL A 417 16.05 -5.56 7.02
C VAL A 417 17.14 -4.79 7.74
N ARG A 418 17.27 -4.93 9.07
CA ARG A 418 18.37 -4.31 9.85
C ARG A 418 19.73 -4.73 9.34
N SER A 419 19.95 -6.03 9.14
CA SER A 419 21.22 -6.55 8.61
C SER A 419 21.53 -5.98 7.22
N GLY A 420 20.52 -5.84 6.36
CA GLY A 420 20.66 -5.20 5.05
C GLY A 420 21.07 -3.73 5.16
N PHE A 421 20.43 -2.97 6.06
CA PHE A 421 20.80 -1.56 6.28
C PHE A 421 22.22 -1.38 6.85
N GLU A 422 22.67 -2.29 7.71
CA GLU A 422 24.05 -2.29 8.24
C GLU A 422 25.08 -2.52 7.12
N ALA A 423 24.73 -3.30 6.10
CA ALA A 423 25.59 -3.60 4.96
C ALA A 423 25.65 -2.48 3.90
N LEU A 424 24.74 -1.51 3.92
CA LEU A 424 24.76 -0.36 3.00
C LEU A 424 25.90 0.60 3.34
N ASP A 425 26.57 1.13 2.31
CA ASP A 425 27.63 2.12 2.46
C ASP A 425 27.09 3.54 2.70
N PHE A 426 25.84 3.81 2.27
CA PHE A 426 25.25 5.14 2.37
C PHE A 426 23.71 5.09 2.38
N VAL A 427 23.10 5.74 3.37
CA VAL A 427 21.65 5.83 3.53
C VAL A 427 21.21 7.29 3.66
N VAL A 428 20.33 7.72 2.77
CA VAL A 428 19.69 9.05 2.79
C VAL A 428 18.22 8.88 3.17
N VAL A 429 17.74 9.61 4.15
CA VAL A 429 16.32 9.65 4.49
C VAL A 429 15.79 11.07 4.37
N GLN A 430 14.81 11.24 3.50
CA GLN A 430 14.03 12.44 3.32
C GLN A 430 12.65 12.22 3.92
N ASP A 431 12.37 12.82 5.06
CA ASP A 431 11.14 12.59 5.82
C ASP A 431 10.77 13.84 6.64
N ILE A 432 9.59 13.77 7.25
CA ILE A 432 9.06 14.81 8.13
C ILE A 432 9.31 14.53 9.61
N PHE A 433 9.55 13.29 9.99
CA PHE A 433 9.75 12.84 11.38
C PHE A 433 11.03 12.02 11.54
N MET A 434 11.52 11.99 12.77
CA MET A 434 12.54 11.03 13.18
C MET A 434 11.89 9.65 13.32
N THR A 435 12.07 8.81 12.32
CA THR A 435 11.56 7.42 12.25
C THR A 435 12.65 6.43 12.67
N LYS A 436 12.30 5.14 12.80
CA LYS A 436 13.31 4.08 13.00
C LYS A 436 14.31 4.01 11.84
N THR A 437 13.86 4.25 10.62
CA THR A 437 14.73 4.30 9.44
C THR A 437 15.59 5.56 9.42
N ALA A 438 15.05 6.71 9.84
CA ALA A 438 15.83 7.94 9.98
C ALA A 438 16.97 7.80 10.99
N GLU A 439 16.77 7.02 12.06
CA GLU A 439 17.81 6.78 13.07
C GLU A 439 19.09 6.16 12.49
N VAL A 440 18.99 5.31 11.47
CA VAL A 440 20.14 4.62 10.86
C VAL A 440 20.68 5.32 9.62
N ALA A 441 20.12 6.46 9.23
CA ALA A 441 20.56 7.24 8.08
C ALA A 441 21.94 7.89 8.29
N ASP A 442 22.63 8.15 7.18
CA ASP A 442 23.83 8.98 7.14
C ASP A 442 23.47 10.45 6.86
N VAL A 443 22.38 10.70 6.15
CA VAL A 443 21.86 12.05 5.87
C VAL A 443 20.35 12.10 6.13
N LEU A 444 19.93 13.14 6.85
CA LEU A 444 18.52 13.50 7.05
C LEU A 444 18.19 14.79 6.30
N LEU A 445 17.21 14.72 5.40
CA LEU A 445 16.72 15.84 4.61
C LEU A 445 15.29 16.16 5.03
N PRO A 446 15.04 17.22 5.80
CA PRO A 446 13.73 17.52 6.34
C PRO A 446 12.81 18.12 5.28
N ALA A 447 11.65 17.51 5.11
CA ALA A 447 10.68 17.91 4.11
C ALA A 447 9.44 18.60 4.71
N THR A 448 8.72 19.36 3.87
CA THR A 448 7.38 19.84 4.18
C THR A 448 6.40 18.68 4.22
N SER A 449 5.38 18.78 5.09
CA SER A 449 4.33 17.79 5.21
C SER A 449 3.08 18.17 4.41
N TRP A 450 2.17 17.21 4.26
CA TRP A 450 0.80 17.48 3.87
C TRP A 450 0.21 18.63 4.71
N GLY A 451 -0.48 19.56 4.06
CA GLY A 451 -0.95 20.80 4.69
C GLY A 451 0.05 21.96 4.64
N GLU A 452 1.35 21.69 4.52
CA GLU A 452 2.42 22.69 4.38
C GLU A 452 2.81 22.92 2.91
N HIS A 453 2.36 22.07 2.00
CA HIS A 453 2.46 22.24 0.55
C HIS A 453 1.14 21.83 -0.14
N GLY A 454 1.02 22.08 -1.43
CA GLY A 454 -0.08 21.62 -2.27
C GLY A 454 0.41 20.65 -3.33
N GLY A 455 -0.52 20.08 -4.09
CA GLY A 455 -0.23 19.15 -5.19
C GLY A 455 -1.43 18.30 -5.56
N VAL A 456 -1.15 17.14 -6.16
CA VAL A 456 -2.16 16.18 -6.62
C VAL A 456 -1.96 14.83 -5.94
N PHE A 457 -3.04 14.21 -5.47
CA PHE A 457 -3.11 12.81 -5.09
C PHE A 457 -3.97 12.03 -6.07
N THR A 458 -3.74 10.72 -6.17
CA THR A 458 -4.61 9.79 -6.87
C THR A 458 -5.18 8.77 -5.89
N CYS A 459 -6.50 8.79 -5.69
CA CYS A 459 -7.17 7.81 -4.83
C CYS A 459 -7.32 6.43 -5.49
N ALA A 460 -7.80 5.45 -4.75
CA ALA A 460 -7.82 4.04 -5.18
C ALA A 460 -8.60 3.80 -6.48
N ASP A 461 -9.61 4.61 -6.79
CA ASP A 461 -10.42 4.50 -8.00
C ASP A 461 -9.88 5.32 -9.19
N ARG A 462 -8.58 5.61 -9.23
CA ARG A 462 -7.90 6.33 -10.32
C ARG A 462 -8.23 7.83 -10.40
N GLY A 463 -8.84 8.39 -9.35
CA GLY A 463 -9.26 9.79 -9.33
C GLY A 463 -8.13 10.73 -8.91
N PHE A 464 -7.69 11.58 -9.81
CA PHE A 464 -6.79 12.69 -9.50
C PHE A 464 -7.53 13.81 -8.77
N GLN A 465 -6.96 14.26 -7.66
CA GLN A 465 -7.56 15.27 -6.78
C GLN A 465 -6.49 16.22 -6.28
N ARG A 466 -6.75 17.53 -6.37
CA ARG A 466 -5.86 18.55 -5.81
C ARG A 466 -6.03 18.65 -4.29
N PHE A 467 -4.92 18.91 -3.60
CA PHE A 467 -4.88 19.29 -2.19
C PHE A 467 -4.13 20.62 -2.03
N GLY A 468 -4.62 21.47 -1.13
CA GLY A 468 -4.12 22.82 -0.95
C GLY A 468 -3.13 22.95 0.22
N LYS A 469 -2.24 23.95 0.14
CA LYS A 469 -1.38 24.38 1.24
C LYS A 469 -2.21 25.14 2.25
N ALA A 470 -2.25 24.68 3.49
CA ALA A 470 -3.05 25.26 4.58
C ALA A 470 -2.21 26.19 5.47
N ILE A 471 -0.98 25.80 5.80
CA ILE A 471 -0.10 26.53 6.71
C ILE A 471 1.32 26.64 6.15
N GLU A 472 2.08 27.59 6.66
CA GLU A 472 3.53 27.64 6.43
C GLU A 472 4.22 26.63 7.32
N ALA A 473 5.23 25.96 6.78
CA ALA A 473 6.04 25.02 7.52
C ALA A 473 6.91 25.74 8.57
N SER A 474 7.15 25.09 9.69
CA SER A 474 8.12 25.54 10.68
C SER A 474 9.49 24.92 10.44
N GLY A 475 10.57 25.63 10.74
CA GLY A 475 11.94 25.18 10.57
C GLY A 475 12.52 25.44 9.19
N ASN A 476 13.74 24.97 8.97
CA ASN A 476 14.47 25.11 7.72
C ASN A 476 14.22 23.88 6.81
N VAL A 477 12.97 23.70 6.39
CA VAL A 477 12.51 22.57 5.57
C VAL A 477 12.23 23.01 4.14
N LYS A 478 12.25 22.07 3.21
CA LYS A 478 11.94 22.30 1.78
C LYS A 478 10.86 21.33 1.30
N ARG A 479 10.20 21.68 0.19
CA ARG A 479 9.30 20.74 -0.49
C ARG A 479 10.10 19.54 -1.01
N ASP A 480 9.52 18.37 -0.99
CA ASP A 480 10.18 17.13 -1.39
C ASP A 480 10.81 17.22 -2.79
N TRP A 481 10.04 17.65 -3.80
CA TRP A 481 10.57 17.78 -5.16
C TRP A 481 11.66 18.86 -5.31
N GLU A 482 11.63 19.88 -4.46
CA GLU A 482 12.66 20.93 -4.43
C GLU A 482 14.00 20.38 -3.95
N ILE A 483 13.99 19.54 -2.91
CA ILE A 483 15.18 18.84 -2.40
C ILE A 483 15.79 17.98 -3.49
N ILE A 484 14.98 17.20 -4.20
CA ILE A 484 15.44 16.31 -5.27
C ILE A 484 15.99 17.13 -6.44
N SER A 485 15.35 18.25 -6.78
CA SER A 485 15.82 19.14 -7.87
C SER A 485 17.16 19.79 -7.57
N LEU A 486 17.38 20.21 -6.33
CA LEU A 486 18.67 20.73 -5.85
C LEU A 486 19.77 19.65 -5.96
N LEU A 487 19.45 18.43 -5.54
CA LEU A 487 20.37 17.31 -5.61
C LEU A 487 20.72 16.94 -7.07
N ALA A 488 19.72 16.90 -7.95
CA ALA A 488 19.92 16.67 -9.39
C ALA A 488 20.84 17.74 -10.02
N THR A 489 20.62 19.00 -9.67
CA THR A 489 21.41 20.13 -10.18
C THR A 489 22.85 20.03 -9.67
N GLU A 490 23.08 19.73 -8.41
CA GLU A 490 24.43 19.54 -7.85
C GLU A 490 25.14 18.34 -8.49
N MET A 491 24.41 17.31 -8.93
CA MET A 491 24.95 16.17 -9.67
C MET A 491 25.14 16.44 -11.18
N GLY A 492 24.93 17.68 -11.64
CA GLY A 492 25.18 18.11 -13.02
C GLY A 492 24.01 17.97 -13.99
N TYR A 493 22.82 17.65 -13.51
CA TYR A 493 21.59 17.64 -14.31
C TYR A 493 20.70 18.83 -13.93
N PRO A 494 20.50 19.82 -14.84
CA PRO A 494 19.74 21.03 -14.53
C PRO A 494 18.25 20.71 -14.37
N MET A 495 17.82 20.52 -13.13
CA MET A 495 16.43 20.26 -12.77
C MET A 495 15.88 21.44 -11.98
N HIS A 496 14.99 22.20 -12.58
CA HIS A 496 14.38 23.36 -11.96
C HIS A 496 12.89 23.43 -12.31
N TYR A 497 12.07 23.65 -11.30
CA TYR A 497 10.64 23.85 -11.44
C TYR A 497 10.20 25.03 -10.57
N ASP A 498 9.30 25.88 -11.10
CA ASP A 498 8.75 27.01 -10.37
C ASP A 498 7.53 26.63 -9.52
N SER A 499 6.83 25.57 -9.90
CA SER A 499 5.58 25.15 -9.26
C SER A 499 5.28 23.67 -9.47
N ASN A 500 4.37 23.14 -8.62
CA ASN A 500 3.80 21.81 -8.81
C ASN A 500 3.09 21.66 -10.16
N GLN A 501 2.42 22.73 -10.63
CA GLN A 501 1.71 22.69 -11.91
C GLN A 501 2.69 22.49 -13.08
N GLN A 502 3.87 23.12 -13.06
CA GLN A 502 4.87 22.93 -14.10
C GLN A 502 5.37 21.48 -14.17
N ILE A 503 5.55 20.84 -13.00
CA ILE A 503 5.91 19.42 -12.94
C ILE A 503 4.77 18.55 -13.49
N TRP A 504 3.53 18.87 -13.11
CA TRP A 504 2.34 18.17 -13.57
C TRP A 504 2.18 18.28 -15.10
N ASP A 505 2.38 19.47 -15.66
CA ASP A 505 2.26 19.71 -17.09
C ASP A 505 3.34 18.95 -17.89
N GLU A 506 4.59 18.92 -17.42
CA GLU A 506 5.67 18.09 -18.01
C GLU A 506 5.28 16.60 -18.00
N MET A 507 4.77 16.09 -16.86
CA MET A 507 4.40 14.70 -16.71
C MET A 507 3.25 14.32 -17.65
N ARG A 508 2.13 15.08 -17.65
CA ARG A 508 0.95 14.72 -18.44
C ARG A 508 1.20 14.75 -19.95
N GLU A 509 2.10 15.60 -20.44
CA GLU A 509 2.50 15.64 -21.85
C GLU A 509 3.22 14.36 -22.29
N LEU A 510 3.88 13.66 -21.37
CA LEU A 510 4.54 12.38 -21.61
C LEU A 510 3.61 11.16 -21.41
N CYS A 511 2.41 11.37 -20.87
CA CYS A 511 1.50 10.31 -20.47
C CYS A 511 0.17 10.39 -21.22
N PRO A 512 -0.02 9.64 -22.33
CA PRO A 512 -1.27 9.68 -23.09
C PRO A 512 -2.53 9.41 -22.25
N LEU A 513 -2.44 8.54 -21.24
CA LEU A 513 -3.55 8.24 -20.32
C LEU A 513 -4.00 9.44 -19.48
N PHE A 514 -3.12 10.41 -19.23
CA PHE A 514 -3.32 11.53 -18.30
C PHE A 514 -3.31 12.90 -18.99
N TYR A 515 -3.08 12.95 -20.30
CA TYR A 515 -2.86 14.20 -21.03
C TYR A 515 -3.94 15.25 -20.78
N GLY A 516 -5.20 14.84 -20.75
CA GLY A 516 -6.34 15.73 -20.52
C GLY A 516 -6.56 16.18 -19.07
N VAL A 517 -5.78 15.69 -18.11
CA VAL A 517 -5.94 16.02 -16.69
C VAL A 517 -5.13 17.28 -16.36
N THR A 518 -5.71 18.44 -16.54
CA THR A 518 -5.09 19.71 -16.18
C THR A 518 -5.43 20.14 -14.74
N TYR A 519 -4.61 21.00 -14.15
CA TYR A 519 -4.91 21.60 -12.84
C TYR A 519 -6.23 22.34 -12.83
N GLU A 520 -6.55 23.03 -13.94
CA GLU A 520 -7.83 23.74 -14.12
C GLU A 520 -9.01 22.75 -14.11
N LYS A 521 -8.94 21.65 -14.88
CA LYS A 521 -9.98 20.61 -14.90
C LYS A 521 -10.21 19.97 -13.54
N MET A 522 -9.13 19.71 -12.80
CA MET A 522 -9.27 19.17 -11.44
C MET A 522 -9.90 20.18 -10.47
N GLY A 523 -9.63 21.50 -10.63
CA GLY A 523 -10.10 22.51 -9.68
C GLY A 523 -9.70 22.16 -8.24
N GLU A 524 -10.35 22.76 -7.25
CA GLU A 524 -10.09 22.44 -5.83
C GLU A 524 -10.85 21.18 -5.36
N MET A 525 -12.06 20.98 -5.87
CA MET A 525 -12.97 19.93 -5.44
C MET A 525 -13.12 18.78 -6.44
N GLY A 526 -12.47 18.89 -7.59
CA GLY A 526 -12.60 17.91 -8.67
C GLY A 526 -12.05 16.53 -8.35
N HIS A 527 -12.50 15.57 -9.17
CA HIS A 527 -12.13 14.17 -9.12
C HIS A 527 -12.09 13.65 -10.57
N VAL A 528 -10.93 13.64 -11.19
CA VAL A 528 -10.77 13.27 -12.60
C VAL A 528 -10.14 11.89 -12.69
N GLN A 529 -10.92 10.91 -13.13
CA GLN A 529 -10.46 9.53 -13.25
C GLN A 529 -9.81 9.28 -14.62
N TRP A 530 -8.63 8.70 -14.62
CA TRP A 530 -7.98 8.26 -15.85
C TRP A 530 -8.58 6.92 -16.38
N PRO A 531 -8.50 6.64 -17.69
CA PRO A 531 -7.98 7.43 -18.81
C PRO A 531 -8.69 8.76 -19.04
N CYS A 532 -7.90 9.81 -19.31
CA CYS A 532 -8.39 11.12 -19.73
C CYS A 532 -7.44 11.65 -20.83
N PRO A 533 -7.56 11.11 -22.07
CA PRO A 533 -6.52 11.26 -23.11
C PRO A 533 -6.56 12.59 -23.85
N THR A 534 -7.63 13.37 -23.74
CA THR A 534 -7.79 14.66 -24.42
C THR A 534 -8.29 15.75 -23.48
N LEU A 535 -8.06 17.01 -23.83
CA LEU A 535 -8.42 18.16 -22.99
C LEU A 535 -9.94 18.29 -22.76
N ASP A 536 -10.76 17.82 -23.66
CA ASP A 536 -12.23 17.83 -23.56
C ASP A 536 -12.81 16.56 -22.92
N HIS A 537 -11.98 15.51 -22.73
CA HIS A 537 -12.44 14.26 -22.16
C HIS A 537 -12.83 14.41 -20.68
N PRO A 538 -13.99 13.95 -20.22
CA PRO A 538 -14.47 14.14 -18.85
C PRO A 538 -13.79 13.29 -17.78
N GLY A 539 -12.97 12.32 -18.19
CA GLY A 539 -12.47 11.23 -17.36
C GLY A 539 -13.28 9.95 -17.54
N THR A 540 -12.80 8.85 -16.95
CA THR A 540 -13.34 7.50 -17.16
C THR A 540 -13.75 6.87 -15.82
N PRO A 541 -15.03 6.93 -15.42
CA PRO A 541 -15.51 6.40 -14.13
C PRO A 541 -15.36 4.88 -14.01
N TYR A 542 -15.49 4.16 -15.13
CA TYR A 542 -15.28 2.71 -15.18
C TYR A 542 -14.49 2.32 -16.44
N LEU A 543 -13.54 1.40 -16.27
CA LEU A 543 -12.70 0.87 -17.33
C LEU A 543 -13.47 -0.17 -18.17
N TYR A 544 -12.91 -0.50 -19.32
CA TYR A 544 -13.38 -1.57 -20.23
C TYR A 544 -14.75 -1.32 -20.84
N LYS A 545 -15.10 -0.04 -21.02
CA LYS A 545 -16.31 0.33 -21.74
C LYS A 545 -16.37 -0.39 -23.09
N ASP A 546 -17.55 -0.84 -23.48
CA ASP A 546 -17.77 -1.62 -24.70
C ASP A 546 -16.94 -2.92 -24.76
N ASN A 547 -16.51 -3.44 -23.59
CA ASN A 547 -15.69 -4.64 -23.43
C ASN A 547 -14.37 -4.61 -24.21
N GLN A 548 -13.77 -3.41 -24.29
CA GLN A 548 -12.43 -3.21 -24.84
C GLN A 548 -11.40 -3.39 -23.72
N PHE A 549 -10.52 -4.38 -23.87
CA PHE A 549 -9.45 -4.68 -22.93
C PHE A 549 -8.09 -4.27 -23.51
N ASP A 550 -7.22 -3.68 -22.70
CA ASP A 550 -5.89 -3.25 -23.12
C ASP A 550 -4.87 -4.43 -23.09
N THR A 551 -5.33 -5.63 -23.38
CA THR A 551 -4.51 -6.82 -23.56
C THR A 551 -4.04 -6.93 -25.01
N PRO A 552 -2.99 -7.73 -25.31
CA PRO A 552 -2.49 -7.87 -26.69
C PRO A 552 -3.53 -8.33 -27.71
N THR A 553 -4.56 -9.08 -27.28
CA THR A 553 -5.63 -9.58 -28.15
C THR A 553 -6.90 -8.73 -28.10
N GLY A 554 -6.94 -7.72 -27.24
CA GLY A 554 -8.14 -6.91 -26.97
C GLY A 554 -9.23 -7.66 -26.19
N LYS A 555 -8.93 -8.84 -25.64
CA LYS A 555 -9.86 -9.69 -24.87
C LYS A 555 -9.40 -9.89 -23.44
N GLY A 556 -10.34 -10.09 -22.53
CA GLY A 556 -10.07 -10.50 -21.16
C GLY A 556 -9.47 -11.91 -21.09
N GLN A 557 -8.46 -12.11 -20.26
CA GLN A 557 -7.76 -13.40 -20.13
C GLN A 557 -8.28 -14.16 -18.91
N LEU A 558 -8.93 -15.30 -19.14
CA LEU A 558 -9.34 -16.22 -18.07
C LEU A 558 -8.11 -16.97 -17.55
N PHE A 559 -7.96 -17.01 -16.25
CA PHE A 559 -6.80 -17.62 -15.59
C PHE A 559 -7.19 -18.38 -14.32
N ALA A 560 -6.66 -19.57 -14.18
CA ALA A 560 -6.63 -20.35 -12.94
C ALA A 560 -5.25 -21.01 -12.79
N ALA A 561 -4.84 -21.25 -11.56
CA ALA A 561 -3.60 -21.95 -11.24
C ALA A 561 -3.84 -22.97 -10.12
N PRO A 562 -3.07 -24.07 -10.05
CA PRO A 562 -3.14 -24.96 -8.90
C PRO A 562 -2.82 -24.22 -7.60
N TRP A 563 -3.55 -24.55 -6.54
CA TRP A 563 -3.24 -24.06 -5.20
C TRP A 563 -1.88 -24.59 -4.73
N ARG A 564 -1.10 -23.72 -4.13
CA ARG A 564 0.16 -24.05 -3.46
C ARG A 564 0.07 -23.70 -1.99
N ALA A 565 0.61 -24.56 -1.14
CA ALA A 565 0.72 -24.27 0.29
C ALA A 565 1.61 -23.03 0.50
N PRO A 566 1.35 -22.23 1.56
CA PRO A 566 2.26 -21.18 2.00
C PRO A 566 3.68 -21.74 2.24
N ALA A 567 4.69 -20.87 2.09
CA ALA A 567 6.09 -21.28 2.19
C ALA A 567 6.47 -21.81 3.58
N GLU A 568 5.83 -21.30 4.62
CA GLU A 568 6.04 -21.73 5.99
C GLU A 568 4.71 -22.20 6.60
N THR A 569 4.64 -23.45 7.02
CA THR A 569 3.44 -24.03 7.65
C THR A 569 3.68 -24.29 9.14
N PRO A 570 2.62 -24.30 9.98
CA PRO A 570 2.72 -24.70 11.38
C PRO A 570 3.33 -26.09 11.57
N ASP A 571 4.09 -26.24 12.65
CA ASP A 571 4.68 -27.49 13.10
C ASP A 571 4.61 -27.61 14.64
N ALA A 572 5.31 -28.60 15.21
CA ALA A 572 5.30 -28.83 16.64
C ALA A 572 5.89 -27.69 17.48
N ASP A 573 6.89 -26.97 16.94
CA ASP A 573 7.57 -25.86 17.63
C ASP A 573 6.85 -24.53 17.44
N PHE A 574 6.14 -24.35 16.32
CA PHE A 574 5.39 -23.16 15.94
C PHE A 574 3.99 -23.55 15.46
N PRO A 575 3.07 -23.90 16.38
CA PRO A 575 1.79 -24.56 16.04
C PRO A 575 0.69 -23.64 15.53
N LEU A 576 0.90 -22.31 15.58
CA LEU A 576 -0.13 -21.33 15.21
C LEU A 576 0.26 -20.56 13.96
N VAL A 577 -0.75 -20.15 13.19
CA VAL A 577 -0.57 -19.26 12.03
C VAL A 577 -0.70 -17.81 12.48
N LEU A 578 0.33 -16.98 12.27
CA LEU A 578 0.23 -15.52 12.38
C LEU A 578 -0.22 -14.92 11.06
N CYS A 579 -1.27 -14.11 11.11
CA CYS A 579 -1.75 -13.27 10.01
C CYS A 579 -1.69 -11.79 10.41
N THR A 580 -1.07 -10.97 9.60
CA THR A 580 -0.98 -9.53 9.87
C THR A 580 -2.29 -8.81 9.55
N VAL A 581 -2.66 -7.84 10.38
CA VAL A 581 -3.87 -7.03 10.23
C VAL A 581 -3.60 -5.53 10.39
N ARG A 582 -4.63 -4.71 10.27
CA ARG A 582 -4.63 -3.27 10.54
C ARG A 582 -5.69 -2.95 11.58
N GLU A 583 -5.45 -1.90 12.36
CA GLU A 583 -6.39 -1.35 13.33
C GLU A 583 -6.81 0.06 12.94
N VAL A 584 -8.07 0.42 13.17
CA VAL A 584 -8.68 1.67 12.68
C VAL A 584 -8.11 2.94 13.30
N GLY A 585 -7.60 2.87 14.54
CA GLY A 585 -7.12 4.04 15.31
C GLY A 585 -5.91 4.72 14.69
N HIS A 586 -5.04 3.96 14.07
CA HIS A 586 -3.81 4.44 13.45
C HIS A 586 -3.70 4.10 11.96
N TYR A 587 -2.71 4.67 11.30
CA TYR A 587 -2.45 4.42 9.89
C TYR A 587 -0.97 4.09 9.63
N SER A 588 -0.71 3.04 8.85
CA SER A 588 0.62 2.54 8.50
C SER A 588 1.54 2.42 9.73
N CYS A 589 2.77 2.95 9.70
CA CYS A 589 3.75 2.93 10.80
C CYS A 589 3.49 3.95 11.92
N ARG A 590 2.34 4.59 11.97
CA ARG A 590 1.95 5.62 12.95
C ARG A 590 2.74 6.94 12.91
N SER A 591 3.68 7.16 12.04
CA SER A 591 4.52 8.37 12.05
C SER A 591 3.71 9.67 12.15
N MET A 592 2.60 9.78 11.39
CA MET A 592 1.68 10.93 11.51
C MET A 592 0.64 10.72 12.63
N THR A 593 -0.10 9.62 12.60
CA THR A 593 -1.22 9.39 13.55
C THR A 593 -0.76 9.23 15.00
N GLY A 594 0.44 8.74 15.23
CA GLY A 594 1.06 8.68 16.56
C GLY A 594 1.44 10.04 17.13
N ASN A 595 1.52 11.07 16.28
CA ASN A 595 1.73 12.46 16.68
C ASN A 595 0.43 13.29 16.71
N CYS A 596 -0.75 12.65 16.53
CA CYS A 596 -2.06 13.28 16.70
C CYS A 596 -2.61 12.93 18.08
N ALA A 597 -2.85 13.92 18.95
CA ALA A 597 -3.26 13.70 20.34
C ALA A 597 -4.52 12.86 20.46
N ALA A 598 -5.57 13.18 19.69
CA ALA A 598 -6.83 12.43 19.71
C ALA A 598 -6.67 10.96 19.24
N LEU A 599 -5.82 10.70 18.25
CA LEU A 599 -5.60 9.36 17.72
C LEU A 599 -4.67 8.54 18.62
N GLN A 600 -3.65 9.18 19.20
CA GLN A 600 -2.72 8.52 20.11
C GLN A 600 -3.43 8.02 21.40
N SER A 601 -4.47 8.73 21.86
CA SER A 601 -5.25 8.30 23.02
C SER A 601 -6.07 7.02 22.81
N LEU A 602 -6.27 6.58 21.56
CA LEU A 602 -7.03 5.37 21.22
C LEU A 602 -6.19 4.09 21.30
N ALA A 603 -4.90 4.19 21.51
CA ALA A 603 -4.01 3.05 21.31
C ALA A 603 -2.79 3.12 22.24
N ASP A 604 -2.65 2.11 23.08
CA ASP A 604 -1.57 1.94 24.03
C ASP A 604 -0.53 0.94 23.54
N GLU A 605 0.75 1.20 23.82
CA GLU A 605 1.82 0.20 23.71
C GLU A 605 1.75 -0.80 24.89
N PRO A 606 2.07 -2.07 24.68
CA PRO A 606 2.42 -2.70 23.41
C PRO A 606 1.20 -3.02 22.53
N GLY A 607 1.47 -3.43 21.28
CA GLY A 607 0.44 -3.95 20.37
C GLY A 607 -0.29 -5.18 20.95
N ARG A 608 -1.30 -5.65 20.21
CA ARG A 608 -2.13 -6.79 20.64
C ARG A 608 -1.98 -8.00 19.73
N VAL A 609 -2.07 -9.21 20.30
CA VAL A 609 -2.28 -10.46 19.57
C VAL A 609 -3.72 -10.93 19.81
N GLN A 610 -4.50 -10.99 18.75
CA GLN A 610 -5.85 -11.53 18.80
C GLN A 610 -5.79 -13.06 18.67
N MET A 611 -6.49 -13.79 19.53
CA MET A 611 -6.48 -15.25 19.56
C MET A 611 -7.85 -15.83 19.89
N ASN A 612 -8.07 -17.08 19.47
CA ASN A 612 -9.31 -17.81 19.76
C ASN A 612 -9.39 -18.22 21.24
N PRO A 613 -10.58 -18.22 21.88
CA PRO A 613 -10.76 -18.68 23.28
C PRO A 613 -10.22 -20.08 23.55
N ALA A 614 -10.41 -21.03 22.62
CA ALA A 614 -9.91 -22.40 22.79
C ALA A 614 -8.39 -22.49 22.81
N ASP A 615 -7.70 -21.66 21.99
CA ASP A 615 -6.24 -21.58 21.99
C ASP A 615 -5.74 -20.89 23.28
N ALA A 616 -6.44 -19.86 23.75
CA ALA A 616 -6.13 -19.18 24.99
C ALA A 616 -6.24 -20.11 26.21
N GLU A 617 -7.31 -20.87 26.30
CA GLU A 617 -7.52 -21.87 27.36
C GLU A 617 -6.43 -22.94 27.34
N LYS A 618 -6.11 -23.49 26.17
CA LYS A 618 -5.04 -24.48 25.98
C LYS A 618 -3.67 -23.99 26.43
N LEU A 619 -3.38 -22.70 26.20
CA LEU A 619 -2.12 -22.08 26.53
C LEU A 619 -2.08 -21.43 27.92
N GLY A 620 -3.21 -21.43 28.66
CA GLY A 620 -3.31 -20.80 29.97
C GLY A 620 -3.18 -19.26 29.90
N ILE A 621 -3.63 -18.65 28.82
CA ILE A 621 -3.53 -17.20 28.59
C ILE A 621 -4.87 -16.54 28.88
N ALA A 622 -4.86 -15.47 29.70
CA ALA A 622 -6.04 -14.68 30.02
C ALA A 622 -6.13 -13.40 29.16
N GLU A 623 -7.36 -12.85 29.04
CA GLU A 623 -7.59 -11.57 28.35
C GLU A 623 -6.73 -10.46 28.96
N GLY A 624 -6.08 -9.66 28.11
CA GLY A 624 -5.23 -8.53 28.52
C GLY A 624 -3.86 -8.91 29.08
N GLN A 625 -3.56 -10.19 29.26
CA GLN A 625 -2.26 -10.68 29.74
C GLN A 625 -1.17 -10.41 28.70
N LEU A 626 0.02 -9.98 29.17
CA LEU A 626 1.20 -9.89 28.32
C LEU A 626 1.75 -11.30 28.05
N VAL A 627 2.06 -11.54 26.79
CA VAL A 627 2.55 -12.82 26.29
C VAL A 627 3.75 -12.61 25.36
N TRP A 628 4.56 -13.64 25.21
CA TRP A 628 5.53 -13.71 24.15
C TRP A 628 4.91 -14.32 22.89
N VAL A 629 5.21 -13.71 21.75
CA VAL A 629 4.99 -14.33 20.44
C VAL A 629 6.35 -14.54 19.78
N ARG A 630 6.62 -15.75 19.34
CA ARG A 630 7.88 -16.16 18.77
C ARG A 630 7.69 -16.79 17.40
N SER A 631 8.57 -16.49 16.46
CA SER A 631 8.74 -17.19 15.19
C SER A 631 10.19 -17.65 15.04
N ARG A 632 10.54 -18.23 13.89
CA ARG A 632 11.94 -18.58 13.57
C ARG A 632 12.88 -17.37 13.45
N ARG A 633 12.31 -16.15 13.27
CA ARG A 633 13.04 -14.90 13.02
C ARG A 633 13.19 -14.01 14.24
N GLY A 634 12.24 -14.07 15.16
CA GLY A 634 12.29 -13.19 16.32
C GLY A 634 11.25 -13.52 17.39
N LYS A 635 11.26 -12.69 18.41
CA LYS A 635 10.37 -12.76 19.57
C LYS A 635 9.92 -11.37 19.97
N VAL A 636 8.63 -11.19 20.19
CA VAL A 636 8.06 -9.91 20.63
C VAL A 636 7.15 -10.12 21.83
N ILE A 637 7.09 -9.09 22.70
CA ILE A 637 6.09 -9.02 23.79
C ILE A 637 4.87 -8.25 23.29
N THR A 638 3.68 -8.78 23.58
CA THR A 638 2.42 -8.14 23.16
C THR A 638 1.30 -8.54 24.12
N ARG A 639 0.15 -7.86 24.03
CA ARG A 639 -0.99 -8.08 24.90
C ARG A 639 -2.00 -9.02 24.24
N ALA A 640 -2.42 -10.05 24.94
CA ALA A 640 -3.44 -10.99 24.47
C ALA A 640 -4.82 -10.30 24.37
N SER A 641 -5.53 -10.58 23.29
CA SER A 641 -6.93 -10.18 23.08
C SER A 641 -7.73 -11.40 22.61
N ILE A 642 -8.58 -11.91 23.46
CA ILE A 642 -9.32 -13.14 23.20
C ILE A 642 -10.62 -12.84 22.47
N SER A 643 -10.87 -13.51 21.33
CA SER A 643 -12.01 -13.21 20.49
C SER A 643 -12.55 -14.45 19.77
N GLU A 644 -13.88 -14.67 19.86
CA GLU A 644 -14.61 -15.67 19.07
C GLU A 644 -14.71 -15.34 17.58
N ARG A 645 -14.22 -14.16 17.17
CA ARG A 645 -14.19 -13.74 15.75
C ARG A 645 -13.11 -14.47 14.94
N ILE A 646 -12.25 -15.21 15.62
CA ILE A 646 -11.02 -15.79 15.08
C ILE A 646 -11.13 -17.32 15.14
N ASN A 647 -10.73 -18.00 14.08
CA ASN A 647 -10.63 -19.45 14.06
C ASN A 647 -9.50 -19.92 14.99
N ALA A 648 -9.70 -21.08 15.65
CA ALA A 648 -8.64 -21.74 16.39
C ALA A 648 -7.46 -22.09 15.47
N GLY A 649 -6.25 -22.04 16.03
CA GLY A 649 -5.00 -22.28 15.28
C GLY A 649 -4.46 -21.07 14.55
N ALA A 650 -5.13 -19.90 14.60
CA ALA A 650 -4.67 -18.67 13.98
C ALA A 650 -4.64 -17.50 14.97
N VAL A 651 -3.65 -16.63 14.84
CA VAL A 651 -3.52 -15.41 15.64
C VAL A 651 -3.28 -14.20 14.72
N TYR A 652 -3.68 -13.01 15.19
CA TYR A 652 -3.64 -11.80 14.37
C TYR A 652 -2.98 -10.67 15.12
N MET A 653 -2.01 -10.01 14.44
CA MET A 653 -1.24 -8.88 14.98
C MET A 653 -1.07 -7.81 13.92
N THR A 654 -0.67 -6.60 14.34
CA THR A 654 -0.33 -5.50 13.44
C THR A 654 1.11 -5.02 13.66
N TYR A 655 1.74 -4.49 12.60
CA TYR A 655 3.04 -3.83 12.70
C TYR A 655 2.95 -2.35 13.14
N GLN A 656 1.74 -1.84 13.38
CA GLN A 656 1.53 -0.41 13.68
C GLN A 656 2.17 0.03 15.00
N TRP A 657 2.42 -0.88 15.91
CA TRP A 657 3.04 -0.65 17.22
C TRP A 657 4.57 -0.79 17.17
N TRP A 658 5.26 -0.10 18.05
CA TRP A 658 6.71 -0.24 18.17
C TRP A 658 7.07 -1.45 19.03
N ILE A 659 6.34 -1.66 20.11
CA ILE A 659 6.48 -2.86 20.95
C ILE A 659 5.41 -3.86 20.53
N GLY A 660 5.82 -5.08 20.21
CA GLY A 660 4.93 -6.11 19.66
C GLY A 660 4.68 -5.98 18.17
N ALA A 661 5.56 -5.32 17.41
CA ALA A 661 5.45 -5.22 15.96
C ALA A 661 5.52 -6.60 15.30
N CYS A 662 4.45 -7.01 14.60
CA CYS A 662 4.39 -8.35 14.00
C CYS A 662 5.45 -8.58 12.91
N ASN A 663 5.98 -7.53 12.30
CA ASN A 663 7.00 -7.67 11.25
C ASN A 663 8.38 -8.11 11.79
N GLU A 664 8.60 -8.12 13.09
CA GLU A 664 9.73 -8.84 13.71
C GLU A 664 9.61 -10.38 13.56
N LEU A 665 8.42 -10.87 13.24
CA LEU A 665 8.09 -12.29 13.21
C LEU A 665 7.83 -12.81 11.80
N THR A 666 7.42 -11.92 10.85
CA THR A 666 6.98 -12.29 9.52
C THR A 666 8.13 -12.79 8.65
N GLN A 667 7.80 -13.64 7.68
CA GLN A 667 8.75 -14.18 6.71
C GLN A 667 8.89 -13.28 5.48
N ASP A 668 9.98 -13.40 4.78
CA ASP A 668 10.34 -12.68 3.57
C ASP A 668 10.13 -13.46 2.26
N ASN A 669 9.39 -14.59 2.30
CA ASN A 669 9.01 -15.30 1.07
C ASN A 669 8.21 -14.37 0.16
N LEU A 670 8.61 -14.27 -1.10
CA LEU A 670 8.06 -13.33 -2.07
C LEU A 670 7.18 -14.05 -3.10
N ASP A 671 6.05 -13.41 -3.45
CA ASP A 671 5.34 -13.77 -4.67
C ASP A 671 6.31 -13.72 -5.87
N PRO A 672 6.40 -14.76 -6.71
CA PRO A 672 7.45 -14.87 -7.72
C PRO A 672 7.39 -13.79 -8.81
N ILE A 673 6.21 -13.20 -9.06
CA ILE A 673 5.98 -12.18 -10.09
C ILE A 673 6.09 -10.78 -9.50
N SER A 674 5.26 -10.47 -8.52
CA SER A 674 5.17 -9.13 -7.95
C SER A 674 6.27 -8.81 -6.95
N LYS A 675 6.93 -9.82 -6.39
CA LYS A 675 7.90 -9.69 -5.27
C LYS A 675 7.30 -9.09 -4.01
N THR A 676 6.00 -9.29 -3.81
CA THR A 676 5.29 -8.91 -2.58
C THR A 676 5.50 -9.99 -1.52
N PRO A 677 5.83 -9.65 -0.26
CA PRO A 677 6.12 -10.64 0.77
C PRO A 677 4.86 -11.28 1.36
N GLU A 678 4.97 -12.54 1.75
CA GLU A 678 3.92 -13.35 2.37
C GLU A 678 3.75 -13.02 3.87
N THR A 679 3.42 -11.78 4.19
CA THR A 679 3.30 -11.31 5.58
C THR A 679 2.02 -11.77 6.29
N LYS A 680 1.08 -12.38 5.58
CA LYS A 680 -0.18 -12.85 6.17
C LYS A 680 -0.19 -14.34 6.49
N TYR A 681 0.98 -14.96 6.43
CA TYR A 681 1.14 -16.35 6.80
C TYR A 681 2.56 -16.62 7.30
N CYS A 682 2.73 -16.84 8.59
CA CYS A 682 3.95 -17.42 9.14
C CYS A 682 3.62 -18.25 10.39
N ALA A 683 4.48 -19.21 10.70
CA ALA A 683 4.29 -20.09 11.85
C ALA A 683 4.86 -19.41 13.12
N VAL A 684 4.06 -19.42 14.18
CA VAL A 684 4.40 -18.80 15.47
C VAL A 684 4.02 -19.69 16.66
N GLN A 685 4.65 -19.40 17.80
CA GLN A 685 4.32 -19.93 19.11
C GLN A 685 3.97 -18.79 20.06
N LEU A 686 2.97 -18.99 20.91
CA LEU A 686 2.62 -18.08 22.01
C LEU A 686 3.02 -18.72 23.34
N GLU A 687 3.61 -17.90 24.21
CA GLU A 687 4.04 -18.31 25.55
C GLU A 687 3.46 -17.32 26.58
N ALA A 688 2.75 -17.85 27.58
CA ALA A 688 2.32 -17.05 28.73
C ALA A 688 3.54 -16.54 29.51
N ILE A 689 3.50 -15.30 29.98
CA ILE A 689 4.51 -14.73 30.90
C ILE A 689 3.93 -14.85 32.31
N GLU A 690 4.62 -15.55 33.20
CA GLU A 690 4.14 -15.74 34.58
C GLU A 690 4.16 -14.45 35.38
N ASP A 691 5.30 -13.72 35.36
CA ASP A 691 5.44 -12.45 36.05
C ASP A 691 4.91 -11.28 35.17
N GLN A 692 3.64 -11.00 35.31
CA GLN A 692 2.97 -9.92 34.56
C GLN A 692 3.46 -8.53 34.97
N ARG A 693 3.88 -8.33 36.21
CA ARG A 693 4.42 -7.04 36.66
C ARG A 693 5.75 -6.75 35.97
N TRP A 694 6.63 -7.72 35.95
CA TRP A 694 7.88 -7.62 35.18
C TRP A 694 7.60 -7.36 33.70
N ALA A 695 6.62 -8.04 33.12
CA ALA A 695 6.26 -7.90 31.70
C ALA A 695 5.79 -6.47 31.37
N GLU A 696 4.95 -5.87 32.22
CA GLU A 696 4.51 -4.47 32.07
C GLU A 696 5.68 -3.50 32.18
N ASP A 697 6.54 -3.66 33.17
CA ASP A 697 7.72 -2.82 33.38
C ASP A 697 8.70 -2.95 32.20
N PHE A 698 8.89 -4.16 31.70
CA PHE A 698 9.74 -4.44 30.53
C PHE A 698 9.20 -3.74 29.26
N ALA A 699 7.91 -3.93 28.95
CA ALA A 699 7.31 -3.34 27.74
C ALA A 699 7.34 -1.80 27.81
N ALA A 700 6.98 -1.22 28.95
CA ALA A 700 7.02 0.22 29.17
C ALA A 700 8.44 0.77 29.05
N SER A 701 9.43 0.12 29.67
CA SER A 701 10.84 0.52 29.62
C SER A 701 11.40 0.44 28.19
N ALA A 702 11.09 -0.63 27.46
CA ALA A 702 11.50 -0.81 26.07
C ALA A 702 10.93 0.31 25.16
N TYR A 703 9.66 0.65 25.33
CA TYR A 703 9.03 1.75 24.61
C TYR A 703 9.67 3.10 24.91
N GLN A 704 9.85 3.43 26.19
CA GLN A 704 10.45 4.70 26.62
C GLN A 704 11.91 4.81 26.17
N SER A 705 12.69 3.74 26.24
CA SER A 705 14.06 3.70 25.75
C SER A 705 14.13 4.01 24.25
N MET A 706 13.30 3.35 23.45
CA MET A 706 13.24 3.58 21.99
C MET A 706 12.83 5.03 21.69
N LYS A 707 11.79 5.53 22.33
CA LYS A 707 11.29 6.89 22.16
C LYS A 707 12.36 7.93 22.53
N SER A 708 13.02 7.77 23.67
CA SER A 708 14.08 8.66 24.12
C SER A 708 15.27 8.68 23.16
N ARG A 709 15.67 7.53 22.64
CA ARG A 709 16.75 7.42 21.66
C ARG A 709 16.44 8.23 20.39
N LEU A 710 15.23 8.08 19.82
CA LEU A 710 14.82 8.82 18.63
C LEU A 710 14.70 10.33 18.89
N ILE A 711 14.19 10.73 20.05
CA ILE A 711 14.10 12.15 20.44
C ILE A 711 15.51 12.74 20.58
N ASN A 712 16.41 12.05 21.26
CA ASN A 712 17.76 12.54 21.51
C ASN A 712 18.61 12.60 20.25
N ALA A 713 18.33 11.78 19.25
CA ALA A 713 19.06 11.78 17.97
C ALA A 713 18.97 13.13 17.20
N VAL A 714 17.94 13.95 17.45
CA VAL A 714 17.73 15.26 16.81
C VAL A 714 17.86 16.46 17.76
N ASN A 715 18.05 16.23 19.04
CA ASN A 715 18.28 17.28 20.06
C ASN A 715 19.79 17.54 20.27
N VAL A 716 20.53 17.71 19.17
CA VAL A 716 21.98 18.00 19.21
C VAL A 716 22.23 19.49 19.31
#